data_7dfa12308808975d4afdf5b844f63fc5
#
_entry.id   7dfa12308808975d4afdf5b844f63fc5
#
_cell.length_a   1.000
_cell.length_b   1.000
_cell.length_c   1.000
_cell.angle_alpha   90.00
_cell.angle_beta   90.00
_cell.angle_gamma   90.00
#
_symmetry.space_group_name_H-M   'P 1'
#
loop_
_entity.id
_entity.type
_entity.pdbx_description
1 polymer ?
#
loop_
_entity_poly.entity_id
_entity_poly.type
_entity_poly.pdbx_seq_one_letter_code
_entity_poly.pdbx_strand_id
1 'polypeptide(L)'
;LGRIKLKRALFCSALAYMYLCHYGDRMRFGIAKSEMKFPFVSVLTFRYLCIKERGYFRFLLERTGLDMSTLADVVLPLPLYKYFTYRIPSDLQEALQIGSRVVVPFGRKKYYTAIVVRLHDVMPQGYEVKELISVLDERPVLRRPQLQFWEWIADYYLCSVGDVYKAALPSGLKLESETTVTLNTDFEEPDDNRLKEREWMLLAALGKKSRMTVQELEKESGMRNILPTLRVLLEREAVFVSEQLKTNYRPKTETYIRLTFQQGDDAALRHAFECVKQAKKQETMLLSFLDLSLFMQKGKLREVSRKSLLDRSGVSSAVLGAMVEKGLFEPYKKEISRFETEVYTVQEAAPLSDAQQVAYRQISDSFKEHSVTLLHGVTSSGKTEIYAHLIDRVLHEGRQVLYLVPEIALTTQLTNRLRKIFGDKLMIYHSKFSDNERVEIWNTLLDDHSPRIVLGVRSSIFLPFGDLGLVIVDEEHETSYKQYDPAPRYHARNAAIVLASMHGAKTLLGTATPAVETYFNARQGKYGLVELKSRFNDVELPEIIPVDVREMRKKNRMRGNFTPELLNRMQIALDGDEQVILFQNRRGFAPMVECKQCAWVPKCEHCDVSLTYHKRFNQLTCHYCGFTYEIPKVCPACGQPTIGVMGFGTERIEEDIAQHFPNIPVSRMDLDTTRSRSAYEQIIEDFSKKKNKILIGTQMITKGLDFDHVSVVGILSADLMMNYPDFRAHERAFQMMEQVSGRAGRKNRKGVVVLQASQPESPLIRQVIAHDYEGMYNMQLSERKAFSYPPYTRLIYIYLKHRDETLLQELSVRYTSLLREVFGARVLGPDNPPVARIQSLYIRKVVLKMELSASMPKVKEILKQVYENMLVDDRFKTLLLYYDVDPM
;
A
#
# COMPACT_ATOMS: atom_id res chain seq x y z
N LEU A 1 -18.39 41.39 -42.71
CA LEU A 1 -19.82 41.00 -42.59
C LEU A 1 -20.11 39.66 -43.31
N GLY A 2 -19.43 39.36 -44.41
CA GLY A 2 -19.60 38.11 -45.16
C GLY A 2 -19.10 36.86 -44.41
N ARG A 3 -17.98 36.94 -43.66
CA ARG A 3 -17.43 35.84 -42.89
C ARG A 3 -18.25 35.50 -41.64
N ILE A 4 -18.99 36.44 -41.07
CA ILE A 4 -19.83 36.22 -39.87
C ILE A 4 -21.16 35.54 -40.28
N LYS A 5 -21.73 35.87 -41.47
CA LYS A 5 -22.92 35.20 -41.97
C LYS A 5 -22.65 33.74 -42.37
N LEU A 6 -21.49 33.45 -42.95
CA LEU A 6 -21.10 32.06 -43.30
C LEU A 6 -20.87 31.21 -42.04
N LYS A 7 -20.26 31.78 -41.00
CA LYS A 7 -20.08 31.08 -39.72
C LYS A 7 -21.39 30.80 -38.96
N ARG A 8 -22.39 31.73 -39.07
CA ARG A 8 -23.72 31.48 -38.47
C ARG A 8 -24.51 30.42 -39.25
N ALA A 9 -24.43 30.40 -40.56
CA ALA A 9 -25.09 29.37 -41.39
C ALA A 9 -24.50 27.98 -41.16
N LEU A 10 -23.18 27.87 -41.03
CA LEU A 10 -22.49 26.60 -40.68
C LEU A 10 -22.82 26.15 -39.25
N PHE A 11 -22.98 27.07 -38.33
CA PHE A 11 -23.37 26.76 -36.96
C PHE A 11 -24.81 26.25 -36.84
N CYS A 12 -25.74 26.86 -37.52
CA CYS A 12 -27.14 26.39 -37.59
C CYS A 12 -27.27 25.02 -38.28
N SER A 13 -26.48 24.75 -39.32
CA SER A 13 -26.46 23.45 -40.01
C SER A 13 -25.85 22.34 -39.16
N ALA A 14 -24.82 22.65 -38.37
CA ALA A 14 -24.21 21.71 -37.45
C ALA A 14 -25.14 21.37 -36.29
N LEU A 15 -25.87 22.33 -35.75
CA LEU A 15 -26.88 22.12 -34.69
C LEU A 15 -28.08 21.29 -35.19
N ALA A 16 -28.56 21.55 -36.40
CA ALA A 16 -29.64 20.77 -37.02
C ALA A 16 -29.22 19.32 -37.30
N TYR A 17 -27.94 19.09 -37.67
CA TYR A 17 -27.41 17.75 -37.89
C TYR A 17 -27.18 17.01 -36.58
N MET A 18 -26.74 17.68 -35.52
CA MET A 18 -26.65 17.07 -34.17
C MET A 18 -28.02 16.68 -33.62
N TYR A 19 -29.04 17.48 -33.87
CA TYR A 19 -30.42 17.16 -33.44
C TYR A 19 -30.95 15.93 -34.19
N LEU A 20 -30.66 15.79 -35.46
CA LEU A 20 -31.04 14.65 -36.32
C LEU A 20 -30.25 13.36 -35.95
N CYS A 21 -28.99 13.45 -35.55
CA CYS A 21 -28.22 12.31 -35.12
C CYS A 21 -28.58 11.81 -33.70
N HIS A 22 -29.13 12.67 -32.84
CA HIS A 22 -29.49 12.29 -31.48
C HIS A 22 -30.91 11.71 -31.40
N TYR A 23 -31.80 11.98 -32.36
CA TYR A 23 -33.19 11.52 -32.39
C TYR A 23 -33.51 10.57 -33.56
N GLY A 24 -32.50 10.15 -34.34
CA GLY A 24 -32.69 9.37 -35.57
C GLY A 24 -33.05 7.89 -35.44
N ASP A 25 -33.04 7.32 -34.22
CA ASP A 25 -33.32 5.88 -34.03
C ASP A 25 -34.80 5.53 -33.76
N ARG A 26 -35.71 6.50 -33.91
CA ARG A 26 -37.15 6.21 -33.72
C ARG A 26 -38.05 7.00 -34.71
N MET A 27 -37.80 6.94 -35.99
CA MET A 27 -38.87 7.21 -36.98
C MET A 27 -38.55 6.59 -38.33
N ARG A 28 -39.24 5.51 -38.68
CA ARG A 28 -39.43 5.06 -40.06
C ARG A 28 -40.41 6.03 -40.75
N PHE A 29 -39.91 6.87 -41.62
CA PHE A 29 -40.72 7.53 -42.64
C PHE A 29 -40.10 7.34 -43.99
N GLY A 30 -40.85 6.73 -44.89
CA GLY A 30 -40.52 6.59 -46.28
C GLY A 30 -40.62 7.96 -46.96
N ILE A 31 -39.56 8.40 -47.57
CA ILE A 31 -39.55 9.44 -48.59
C ILE A 31 -38.70 8.95 -49.78
N ALA A 32 -39.30 9.10 -50.96
CA ALA A 32 -38.85 8.63 -52.26
C ALA A 32 -37.45 9.13 -52.66
N LYS A 33 -36.74 8.24 -53.34
CA LYS A 33 -35.51 8.56 -54.08
C LYS A 33 -35.84 9.50 -55.25
N SER A 34 -35.36 10.74 -55.20
CA SER A 34 -34.99 11.46 -56.46
C SER A 34 -34.03 12.60 -56.15
N GLU A 35 -32.89 12.53 -56.76
CA GLU A 35 -32.01 13.62 -57.19
C GLU A 35 -31.33 14.50 -56.14
N MET A 36 -30.16 14.07 -55.71
CA MET A 36 -29.01 14.98 -55.53
C MET A 36 -27.68 14.22 -55.72
N LYS A 37 -27.05 14.49 -56.88
CA LYS A 37 -25.68 14.06 -57.16
C LYS A 37 -24.71 14.94 -56.36
N PHE A 38 -24.14 14.41 -55.30
CA PHE A 38 -22.90 14.93 -54.70
C PHE A 38 -21.73 14.00 -55.08
N PRO A 39 -20.56 14.53 -55.40
CA PRO A 39 -19.41 13.73 -55.75
C PRO A 39 -18.94 12.92 -54.55
N PHE A 40 -18.62 11.66 -54.82
CA PHE A 40 -18.08 10.67 -53.91
C PHE A 40 -16.66 11.09 -53.43
N VAL A 41 -16.55 12.09 -52.56
CA VAL A 41 -15.36 12.33 -51.75
C VAL A 41 -15.69 11.83 -50.36
N SER A 42 -15.41 10.56 -50.28
CA SER A 42 -15.25 9.68 -49.15
C SER A 42 -15.91 10.07 -47.83
N VAL A 43 -16.89 9.28 -47.42
CA VAL A 43 -17.42 9.12 -46.07
C VAL A 43 -16.28 8.96 -45.02
N LEU A 44 -15.12 8.49 -45.45
CA LEU A 44 -13.92 8.40 -44.62
C LEU A 44 -13.28 9.75 -44.26
N THR A 45 -13.27 10.72 -45.25
CA THR A 45 -12.71 12.06 -44.97
C THR A 45 -13.65 12.87 -44.08
N PHE A 46 -14.96 12.66 -44.22
CA PHE A 46 -15.93 13.30 -43.34
C PHE A 46 -15.95 12.71 -41.94
N ARG A 47 -15.78 11.39 -41.79
CA ARG A 47 -15.57 10.75 -40.50
C ARG A 47 -14.26 11.22 -39.82
N TYR A 48 -13.19 11.38 -40.58
CA TYR A 48 -11.91 11.88 -40.08
C TYR A 48 -11.97 13.34 -39.63
N LEU A 49 -12.67 14.20 -40.41
CA LEU A 49 -12.92 15.59 -40.01
C LEU A 49 -13.83 15.69 -38.78
N CYS A 50 -14.90 14.91 -38.69
CA CYS A 50 -15.79 14.89 -37.53
C CYS A 50 -15.08 14.33 -36.25
N ILE A 51 -14.15 13.38 -36.37
CA ILE A 51 -13.36 12.88 -35.25
C ILE A 51 -12.34 13.94 -34.83
N LYS A 52 -11.70 14.63 -35.76
CA LYS A 52 -10.74 15.70 -35.51
C LYS A 52 -11.41 16.96 -34.93
N GLU A 53 -12.59 17.30 -35.44
CA GLU A 53 -13.41 18.42 -34.94
C GLU A 53 -14.01 18.10 -33.56
N ARG A 54 -14.41 16.84 -33.27
CA ARG A 54 -14.84 16.43 -31.94
C ARG A 54 -13.69 16.53 -30.93
N GLY A 55 -12.48 16.16 -31.30
CA GLY A 55 -11.28 16.34 -30.46
C GLY A 55 -10.96 17.82 -30.24
N TYR A 56 -11.07 18.65 -31.26
CA TYR A 56 -10.83 20.09 -31.17
C TYR A 56 -11.92 20.82 -30.39
N PHE A 57 -13.19 20.43 -30.56
CA PHE A 57 -14.32 21.02 -29.82
C PHE A 57 -14.31 20.56 -28.37
N ARG A 58 -13.92 19.30 -28.11
CA ARG A 58 -13.69 18.81 -26.73
C ARG A 58 -12.47 19.49 -26.08
N PHE A 59 -11.40 19.70 -26.83
CA PHE A 59 -10.21 20.43 -26.41
C PHE A 59 -10.48 21.94 -26.21
N LEU A 60 -11.36 22.55 -26.99
CA LEU A 60 -11.80 23.94 -26.79
C LEU A 60 -12.77 24.07 -25.61
N LEU A 61 -13.71 23.14 -25.41
CA LEU A 61 -14.58 23.09 -24.23
C LEU A 61 -13.76 22.78 -22.96
N GLU A 62 -12.75 21.94 -23.06
CA GLU A 62 -11.81 21.67 -21.95
C GLU A 62 -10.87 22.87 -21.65
N ARG A 63 -10.63 23.76 -22.62
CA ARG A 63 -9.85 25.00 -22.41
C ARG A 63 -10.68 26.21 -22.01
N THR A 64 -11.97 26.25 -22.37
CA THR A 64 -12.86 27.35 -21.99
C THR A 64 -13.62 27.08 -20.70
N GLY A 65 -13.19 26.15 -19.86
CA GLY A 65 -13.51 25.88 -18.45
C GLY A 65 -14.74 26.51 -17.78
N LEU A 66 -15.71 27.01 -18.54
CA LEU A 66 -16.95 27.59 -18.06
C LEU A 66 -18.07 26.52 -18.06
N ASP A 67 -17.85 25.44 -17.30
CA ASP A 67 -18.96 24.71 -16.73
C ASP A 67 -19.50 25.59 -15.59
N MET A 68 -20.49 26.41 -15.89
CA MET A 68 -21.19 27.27 -14.92
C MET A 68 -22.08 26.44 -14.00
N SER A 69 -21.60 25.25 -13.58
CA SER A 69 -22.32 24.36 -12.69
C SER A 69 -22.51 25.03 -11.33
N THR A 70 -23.72 25.01 -10.82
CA THR A 70 -24.07 25.61 -9.52
C THR A 70 -23.92 24.67 -8.36
N LEU A 71 -23.70 23.38 -8.61
CA LEU A 71 -23.62 22.31 -7.63
C LEU A 71 -22.37 21.42 -7.84
N ALA A 72 -21.81 20.98 -6.73
CA ALA A 72 -20.70 20.05 -6.70
C ALA A 72 -21.01 18.83 -5.83
N ASP A 73 -20.83 17.64 -6.40
CA ASP A 73 -20.78 16.40 -5.61
C ASP A 73 -19.38 16.22 -5.06
N VAL A 74 -19.30 15.94 -3.77
CA VAL A 74 -18.04 15.75 -3.08
C VAL A 74 -17.99 14.44 -2.30
N VAL A 75 -16.78 13.90 -2.14
CA VAL A 75 -16.50 12.76 -1.27
C VAL A 75 -15.85 13.25 0.03
N LEU A 76 -16.35 12.73 1.15
CA LEU A 76 -15.84 12.98 2.49
C LEU A 76 -14.94 11.82 2.96
N PRO A 77 -13.94 12.05 3.83
CA PRO A 77 -13.12 10.98 4.41
C PRO A 77 -13.88 10.19 5.51
N LEU A 78 -15.10 9.79 5.21
CA LEU A 78 -16.00 9.10 6.11
C LEU A 78 -16.51 7.81 5.46
N PRO A 79 -16.85 6.76 6.23
CA PRO A 79 -17.34 5.48 5.69
C PRO A 79 -18.80 5.60 5.21
N LEU A 80 -19.06 6.51 4.29
CA LEU A 80 -20.39 6.81 3.75
C LEU A 80 -20.46 6.41 2.28
N TYR A 81 -21.52 5.70 1.90
CA TYR A 81 -21.69 5.16 0.55
C TYR A 81 -22.34 6.17 -0.43
N LYS A 82 -22.43 7.45 -0.04
CA LYS A 82 -23.08 8.49 -0.85
C LYS A 82 -22.09 9.64 -1.07
N TYR A 83 -22.19 10.27 -2.24
CA TYR A 83 -21.65 11.60 -2.45
C TYR A 83 -22.60 12.63 -1.83
N PHE A 84 -22.07 13.77 -1.46
CA PHE A 84 -22.84 14.86 -0.89
C PHE A 84 -22.77 16.06 -1.82
N THR A 85 -23.94 16.61 -2.16
CA THR A 85 -24.05 17.76 -3.04
C THR A 85 -23.98 19.05 -2.23
N TYR A 86 -23.18 19.98 -2.70
CA TYR A 86 -23.04 21.33 -2.13
C TYR A 86 -23.25 22.38 -3.23
N ARG A 87 -23.78 23.54 -2.82
CA ARG A 87 -23.90 24.71 -3.71
C ARG A 87 -22.54 25.38 -3.83
N ILE A 88 -22.19 25.81 -5.03
CA ILE A 88 -20.95 26.52 -5.32
C ILE A 88 -21.23 28.02 -5.25
N PRO A 89 -20.61 28.77 -4.30
CA PRO A 89 -20.67 30.22 -4.30
C PRO A 89 -20.16 30.83 -5.61
N SER A 90 -20.72 31.95 -6.04
CA SER A 90 -20.40 32.57 -7.33
C SER A 90 -18.92 32.97 -7.47
N ASP A 91 -18.28 33.34 -6.38
CA ASP A 91 -16.87 33.71 -6.30
C ASP A 91 -15.90 32.51 -6.38
N LEU A 92 -16.40 31.29 -6.17
CA LEU A 92 -15.60 30.06 -6.22
C LEU A 92 -15.80 29.27 -7.53
N GLN A 93 -16.77 29.64 -8.39
CA GLN A 93 -17.10 28.87 -9.59
C GLN A 93 -15.94 28.74 -10.58
N GLU A 94 -15.17 29.82 -10.79
CA GLU A 94 -14.03 29.80 -11.71
C GLU A 94 -12.83 29.00 -11.19
N ALA A 95 -12.63 28.96 -9.88
CA ALA A 95 -11.53 28.26 -9.24
C ALA A 95 -11.78 26.76 -9.04
N LEU A 96 -13.07 26.32 -9.09
CA LEU A 96 -13.44 24.98 -8.70
C LEU A 96 -13.32 24.00 -9.88
N GLN A 97 -12.56 22.92 -9.68
CA GLN A 97 -12.37 21.86 -10.67
C GLN A 97 -12.60 20.47 -10.04
N ILE A 98 -12.90 19.47 -10.89
CA ILE A 98 -12.95 18.06 -10.44
C ILE A 98 -11.58 17.66 -9.92
N GLY A 99 -11.51 17.07 -8.72
CA GLY A 99 -10.27 16.71 -8.03
C GLY A 99 -9.72 17.80 -7.10
N SER A 100 -10.36 19.00 -7.03
CA SER A 100 -10.00 20.05 -6.06
C SER A 100 -10.41 19.67 -4.65
N ARG A 101 -9.61 20.11 -3.66
CA ARG A 101 -9.99 20.02 -2.24
C ARG A 101 -10.82 21.23 -1.86
N VAL A 102 -11.90 20.95 -1.16
CA VAL A 102 -12.82 21.99 -0.66
C VAL A 102 -13.13 21.78 0.81
N VAL A 103 -13.42 22.86 1.50
CA VAL A 103 -13.94 22.82 2.86
C VAL A 103 -15.46 22.81 2.80
N VAL A 104 -16.06 21.83 3.46
CA VAL A 104 -17.53 21.68 3.50
C VAL A 104 -18.03 21.51 4.94
N PRO A 105 -19.19 22.11 5.27
CA PRO A 105 -19.87 21.89 6.54
C PRO A 105 -20.62 20.56 6.49
N PHE A 106 -20.42 19.69 7.49
CA PHE A 106 -21.11 18.41 7.61
C PHE A 106 -21.68 18.19 9.01
N GLY A 107 -22.95 17.84 9.10
CA GLY A 107 -23.68 17.80 10.37
C GLY A 107 -23.93 19.21 10.94
N ARG A 108 -23.99 19.36 12.28
CA ARG A 108 -24.35 20.65 12.93
C ARG A 108 -23.15 21.59 13.13
N LYS A 109 -21.95 21.07 13.37
CA LYS A 109 -20.79 21.90 13.78
C LYS A 109 -19.43 21.44 13.22
N LYS A 110 -19.39 20.47 12.28
CA LYS A 110 -18.14 19.90 11.77
C LYS A 110 -17.82 20.36 10.37
N TYR A 111 -16.55 20.59 10.12
CA TYR A 111 -16.00 20.90 8.80
C TYR A 111 -15.08 19.78 8.36
N TYR A 112 -15.13 19.42 7.08
CA TYR A 112 -14.28 18.41 6.49
C TYR A 112 -13.62 18.91 5.22
N THR A 113 -12.42 18.44 4.97
CA THR A 113 -11.85 18.52 3.64
C THR A 113 -12.51 17.46 2.78
N ALA A 114 -13.16 17.88 1.72
CA ALA A 114 -13.78 17.02 0.74
C ALA A 114 -13.08 17.16 -0.61
N ILE A 115 -13.25 16.16 -1.48
CA ILE A 115 -12.77 16.18 -2.86
C ILE A 115 -13.96 16.32 -3.78
N VAL A 116 -13.87 17.24 -4.73
CA VAL A 116 -14.88 17.42 -5.78
C VAL A 116 -14.80 16.28 -6.78
N VAL A 117 -15.91 15.56 -6.97
CA VAL A 117 -15.99 14.40 -7.88
C VAL A 117 -16.74 14.74 -9.14
N ARG A 118 -17.78 15.57 -9.02
CA ARG A 118 -18.66 15.94 -10.13
C ARG A 118 -19.14 17.37 -9.98
N LEU A 119 -19.30 18.06 -11.10
CA LEU A 119 -19.95 19.37 -11.20
C LEU A 119 -21.25 19.20 -12.02
N HIS A 120 -22.38 19.78 -11.56
CA HIS A 120 -23.69 19.63 -12.19
C HIS A 120 -24.70 20.66 -11.70
N ASP A 121 -25.93 20.66 -12.26
CA ASP A 121 -27.01 21.57 -11.90
C ASP A 121 -28.26 20.84 -11.38
N VAL A 122 -28.17 19.54 -11.15
CA VAL A 122 -29.29 18.70 -10.70
C VAL A 122 -29.44 18.80 -9.19
N MET A 123 -30.50 19.42 -8.69
CA MET A 123 -30.80 19.51 -7.25
C MET A 123 -31.14 18.14 -6.67
N PRO A 124 -30.48 17.70 -5.57
CA PRO A 124 -30.82 16.47 -4.88
C PRO A 124 -32.19 16.60 -4.18
N GLN A 125 -32.87 15.46 -4.07
CA GLN A 125 -34.14 15.40 -3.32
C GLN A 125 -33.87 14.89 -1.90
N GLY A 126 -34.57 15.45 -0.90
CA GLY A 126 -34.64 14.90 0.45
C GLY A 126 -33.72 15.51 1.50
N TYR A 127 -32.87 16.50 1.16
CA TYR A 127 -32.09 17.28 2.12
C TYR A 127 -31.77 18.69 1.62
N GLU A 128 -31.54 19.62 2.56
CA GLU A 128 -31.13 20.99 2.26
C GLU A 128 -29.66 21.02 1.82
N VAL A 129 -29.38 21.62 0.67
CA VAL A 129 -28.06 21.74 0.08
C VAL A 129 -27.34 22.93 0.75
N LYS A 130 -26.24 22.63 1.46
CA LYS A 130 -25.37 23.64 2.06
C LYS A 130 -24.37 24.17 1.03
N GLU A 131 -23.72 25.30 1.34
CA GLU A 131 -22.71 25.89 0.49
C GLU A 131 -21.30 25.38 0.81
N LEU A 132 -20.43 25.35 -0.20
CA LEU A 132 -19.00 25.20 -0.04
C LEU A 132 -18.45 26.43 0.71
N ILE A 133 -17.43 26.24 1.53
CA ILE A 133 -16.84 27.35 2.30
C ILE A 133 -15.65 27.95 1.55
N SER A 134 -14.78 27.11 1.05
CA SER A 134 -13.56 27.54 0.34
C SER A 134 -12.99 26.43 -0.52
N VAL A 135 -12.25 26.82 -1.55
CA VAL A 135 -11.33 25.97 -2.32
C VAL A 135 -9.95 26.11 -1.68
N LEU A 136 -9.26 24.98 -1.50
CA LEU A 136 -7.99 24.93 -0.76
C LEU A 136 -6.76 25.04 -1.66
N ASP A 137 -6.91 24.71 -2.92
CA ASP A 137 -5.81 24.60 -3.86
C ASP A 137 -6.07 25.42 -5.11
N GLU A 138 -5.03 26.02 -5.66
CA GLU A 138 -5.09 26.71 -6.96
C GLU A 138 -5.31 25.75 -8.14
N ARG A 139 -5.08 24.44 -7.92
CA ARG A 139 -5.23 23.36 -8.90
C ARG A 139 -5.72 22.08 -8.25
N PRO A 140 -6.34 21.16 -9.01
CA PRO A 140 -6.77 19.86 -8.48
C PRO A 140 -5.62 19.05 -7.91
N VAL A 141 -5.82 18.42 -6.75
CA VAL A 141 -4.85 17.52 -6.12
C VAL A 141 -4.98 16.08 -6.61
N LEU A 142 -6.05 15.78 -7.34
CA LEU A 142 -6.34 14.48 -7.94
C LEU A 142 -6.60 14.60 -9.42
N ARG A 143 -6.14 13.61 -10.17
CA ARG A 143 -6.44 13.45 -11.59
C ARG A 143 -7.72 12.63 -11.79
N ARG A 144 -8.44 12.82 -12.89
CA ARG A 144 -9.66 12.04 -13.21
C ARG A 144 -9.45 10.52 -13.17
N PRO A 145 -8.35 9.94 -13.72
CA PRO A 145 -8.11 8.50 -13.62
C PRO A 145 -8.01 7.98 -12.19
N GLN A 146 -7.46 8.80 -11.26
CA GLN A 146 -7.41 8.41 -9.85
C GLN A 146 -8.80 8.33 -9.20
N LEU A 147 -9.69 9.28 -9.51
CA LEU A 147 -11.07 9.23 -9.01
C LEU A 147 -11.79 7.98 -9.52
N GLN A 148 -11.66 7.64 -10.81
CA GLN A 148 -12.20 6.41 -11.38
C GLN A 148 -11.60 5.17 -10.72
N PHE A 149 -10.33 5.19 -10.41
CA PHE A 149 -9.66 4.11 -9.69
C PHE A 149 -10.17 3.97 -8.25
N TRP A 150 -10.44 5.07 -7.56
CA TRP A 150 -11.02 5.05 -6.22
C TRP A 150 -12.44 4.47 -6.22
N GLU A 151 -13.26 4.85 -7.20
CA GLU A 151 -14.61 4.30 -7.41
C GLU A 151 -14.54 2.80 -7.67
N TRP A 152 -13.63 2.37 -8.54
CA TRP A 152 -13.42 0.95 -8.82
C TRP A 152 -13.01 0.17 -7.55
N ILE A 153 -12.07 0.69 -6.75
CA ILE A 153 -11.68 0.05 -5.48
C ILE A 153 -12.87 -0.05 -4.53
N ALA A 154 -13.65 1.01 -4.38
CA ALA A 154 -14.82 1.02 -3.52
C ALA A 154 -15.86 -0.01 -3.95
N ASP A 155 -16.08 -0.11 -5.26
CA ASP A 155 -17.04 -1.04 -5.83
C ASP A 155 -16.58 -2.49 -5.74
N TYR A 156 -15.32 -2.76 -6.09
CA TYR A 156 -14.80 -4.12 -6.09
C TYR A 156 -14.63 -4.69 -4.68
N TYR A 157 -14.11 -3.88 -3.75
CA TYR A 157 -13.81 -4.32 -2.37
C TYR A 157 -14.96 -4.04 -1.38
N LEU A 158 -16.14 -3.65 -1.86
CA LEU A 158 -17.35 -3.44 -1.06
C LEU A 158 -17.14 -2.49 0.11
N CYS A 159 -16.49 -1.36 -0.14
CA CYS A 159 -16.30 -0.30 0.84
C CYS A 159 -16.83 1.05 0.32
N SER A 160 -16.76 2.09 1.12
CA SER A 160 -17.12 3.43 0.68
C SER A 160 -15.97 4.12 -0.07
N VAL A 161 -16.27 5.05 -0.98
CA VAL A 161 -15.25 5.90 -1.62
C VAL A 161 -14.54 6.77 -0.57
N GLY A 162 -15.24 7.14 0.52
CA GLY A 162 -14.65 7.85 1.65
C GLY A 162 -13.57 7.05 2.39
N ASP A 163 -13.71 5.73 2.49
CA ASP A 163 -12.65 4.85 3.01
C ASP A 163 -11.43 4.86 2.09
N VAL A 164 -11.67 4.82 0.77
CA VAL A 164 -10.58 4.90 -0.22
C VAL A 164 -9.87 6.24 -0.14
N TYR A 165 -10.62 7.34 -0.08
CA TYR A 165 -10.08 8.69 0.12
C TYR A 165 -9.17 8.75 1.36
N LYS A 166 -9.66 8.21 2.49
CA LYS A 166 -8.90 8.18 3.74
C LYS A 166 -7.58 7.42 3.62
N ALA A 167 -7.56 6.32 2.87
CA ALA A 167 -6.37 5.50 2.67
C ALA A 167 -5.41 6.07 1.61
N ALA A 168 -5.95 6.67 0.55
CA ALA A 168 -5.21 7.08 -0.64
C ALA A 168 -4.48 8.41 -0.47
N LEU A 169 -5.17 9.45 0.03
CA LEU A 169 -4.58 10.79 0.14
C LEU A 169 -3.65 10.88 1.34
N PRO A 170 -2.43 11.43 1.22
CA PRO A 170 -1.54 11.69 2.35
C PRO A 170 -2.20 12.54 3.44
N SER A 171 -1.89 12.28 4.72
CA SER A 171 -2.50 12.99 5.85
C SER A 171 -2.24 14.50 5.80
N GLY A 172 -1.06 14.91 5.33
CA GLY A 172 -0.71 16.32 5.18
C GLY A 172 -1.56 17.09 4.16
N LEU A 173 -2.26 16.38 3.25
CA LEU A 173 -3.24 16.96 2.33
C LEU A 173 -4.67 16.91 2.89
N LYS A 174 -4.91 16.32 4.06
CA LYS A 174 -6.20 16.32 4.74
C LYS A 174 -6.16 17.42 5.80
N LEU A 175 -7.08 18.36 5.73
CA LEU A 175 -7.31 19.24 6.86
C LEU A 175 -8.18 18.45 7.84
N GLU A 176 -7.66 18.23 9.03
CA GLU A 176 -8.47 17.71 10.12
C GLU A 176 -8.95 18.89 10.94
N SER A 177 -10.24 18.93 11.25
CA SER A 177 -10.73 19.87 12.23
C SER A 177 -10.19 19.42 13.59
N GLU A 178 -9.29 20.20 14.14
CA GLU A 178 -8.78 19.99 15.48
C GLU A 178 -9.71 20.70 16.46
N THR A 179 -10.31 19.92 17.34
CA THR A 179 -11.16 20.48 18.41
C THR A 179 -10.25 21.19 19.41
N THR A 180 -10.33 22.52 19.45
CA THR A 180 -9.63 23.34 20.43
C THR A 180 -10.58 23.73 21.55
N VAL A 181 -10.11 23.61 22.77
CA VAL A 181 -10.79 24.00 23.99
C VAL A 181 -10.20 25.32 24.45
N THR A 182 -11.04 26.32 24.68
CA THR A 182 -10.65 27.65 25.17
C THR A 182 -11.30 27.83 26.52
N LEU A 183 -10.52 28.32 27.49
CA LEU A 183 -11.02 28.69 28.82
C LEU A 183 -11.98 29.90 28.71
N ASN A 184 -13.15 29.78 29.34
CA ASN A 184 -14.00 30.95 29.55
C ASN A 184 -13.44 31.76 30.72
N THR A 185 -12.87 32.92 30.44
CA THR A 185 -12.30 33.82 31.47
C THR A 185 -13.34 34.44 32.35
N ASP A 186 -14.60 34.43 31.93
CA ASP A 186 -15.73 35.05 32.66
C ASP A 186 -16.50 34.00 33.50
N PHE A 187 -15.98 32.73 33.55
CA PHE A 187 -16.59 31.67 34.33
C PHE A 187 -16.28 31.84 35.82
N GLU A 188 -17.34 32.01 36.64
CA GLU A 188 -17.27 31.96 38.08
C GLU A 188 -17.80 30.60 38.61
N GLU A 189 -17.09 30.04 39.57
CA GLU A 189 -17.51 28.73 40.15
C GLU A 189 -18.77 28.96 41.01
N PRO A 190 -19.89 28.24 40.70
CA PRO A 190 -21.13 28.39 41.49
C PRO A 190 -20.96 27.82 42.89
N ASP A 191 -21.39 28.51 43.92
CA ASP A 191 -21.30 28.10 45.32
C ASP A 191 -22.03 26.77 45.63
N ASP A 192 -23.13 26.49 44.91
CA ASP A 192 -23.97 25.31 45.12
C ASP A 192 -23.52 24.06 44.34
N ASN A 193 -22.58 24.18 43.42
CA ASN A 193 -22.17 23.04 42.56
C ASN A 193 -20.67 23.10 42.27
N ARG A 194 -19.85 22.78 43.26
CA ARG A 194 -18.38 22.79 43.17
C ARG A 194 -17.84 21.90 42.07
N LEU A 195 -16.73 22.33 41.49
CA LEU A 195 -16.01 21.55 40.47
C LEU A 195 -15.47 20.27 41.05
N LYS A 196 -15.62 19.18 40.33
CA LYS A 196 -14.99 17.91 40.70
C LYS A 196 -13.50 17.97 40.39
N GLU A 197 -12.70 17.19 41.09
CA GLU A 197 -11.25 17.12 40.94
C GLU A 197 -10.79 17.04 39.48
N ARG A 198 -11.42 16.17 38.65
CA ARG A 198 -11.11 16.05 37.23
C ARG A 198 -11.45 17.29 36.42
N GLU A 199 -12.53 17.98 36.74
CA GLU A 199 -12.95 19.23 36.10
C GLU A 199 -11.95 20.33 36.40
N TRP A 200 -11.54 20.44 37.70
CA TRP A 200 -10.56 21.39 38.15
C TRP A 200 -9.18 21.17 37.51
N MET A 201 -8.73 19.92 37.37
CA MET A 201 -7.47 19.58 36.68
C MET A 201 -7.45 20.07 35.23
N LEU A 202 -8.55 19.92 34.48
CA LEU A 202 -8.66 20.42 33.11
C LEU A 202 -8.65 21.95 33.03
N LEU A 203 -9.36 22.63 33.93
CA LEU A 203 -9.35 24.08 33.99
C LEU A 203 -7.99 24.63 34.41
N ALA A 204 -7.29 24.00 35.36
CA ALA A 204 -5.94 24.36 35.75
C ALA A 204 -4.93 24.19 34.59
N ALA A 205 -5.07 23.17 33.78
CA ALA A 205 -4.25 23.00 32.57
C ALA A 205 -4.53 24.11 31.55
N LEU A 206 -5.81 24.45 31.33
CA LEU A 206 -6.21 25.58 30.46
C LEU A 206 -5.80 26.96 31.03
N GLY A 207 -5.66 27.08 32.36
CA GLY A 207 -5.14 28.27 32.98
C GLY A 207 -3.68 28.60 32.63
N LYS A 208 -2.88 27.61 32.34
CA LYS A 208 -1.50 27.79 31.84
C LYS A 208 -1.43 28.27 30.40
N LYS A 209 -2.33 27.81 29.57
CA LYS A 209 -2.45 28.18 28.15
C LYS A 209 -3.94 28.23 27.84
N SER A 210 -4.52 29.38 27.73
CA SER A 210 -5.97 29.62 27.64
C SER A 210 -6.66 28.92 26.50
N ARG A 211 -5.90 28.32 25.56
CA ARG A 211 -6.39 27.60 24.40
C ARG A 211 -5.50 26.42 24.11
N MET A 212 -6.05 25.19 24.11
CA MET A 212 -5.36 23.95 23.82
C MET A 212 -6.21 23.03 22.95
N THR A 213 -5.57 22.16 22.17
CA THR A 213 -6.27 21.06 21.51
C THR A 213 -6.65 19.99 22.55
N VAL A 214 -7.62 19.15 22.24
CA VAL A 214 -8.01 18.03 23.12
C VAL A 214 -6.78 17.16 23.46
N GLN A 215 -5.91 16.90 22.48
CA GLN A 215 -4.69 16.09 22.68
C GLN A 215 -3.65 16.80 23.55
N GLU A 216 -3.43 18.10 23.33
CA GLU A 216 -2.55 18.90 24.19
C GLU A 216 -3.09 18.94 25.63
N LEU A 217 -4.41 19.05 25.79
CA LEU A 217 -5.07 19.10 27.07
C LEU A 217 -5.00 17.75 27.81
N GLU A 218 -5.15 16.63 27.11
CA GLU A 218 -4.91 15.28 27.68
C GLU A 218 -3.47 15.12 28.18
N LYS A 219 -2.50 15.60 27.39
CA LYS A 219 -1.07 15.53 27.74
C LYS A 219 -0.72 16.43 28.92
N GLU A 220 -1.20 17.67 28.93
CA GLU A 220 -0.89 18.65 29.98
C GLU A 220 -1.59 18.34 31.30
N SER A 221 -2.83 17.85 31.24
CA SER A 221 -3.58 17.40 32.43
C SER A 221 -3.14 16.05 32.96
N GLY A 222 -2.39 15.24 32.19
CA GLY A 222 -2.02 13.87 32.50
C GLY A 222 -3.20 12.89 32.49
N MET A 223 -4.35 13.30 32.01
CA MET A 223 -5.58 12.49 32.03
C MET A 223 -5.81 11.80 30.70
N ARG A 224 -6.27 10.56 30.75
CA ARG A 224 -6.78 9.85 29.57
C ARG A 224 -8.30 9.97 29.46
N ASN A 225 -8.81 10.10 28.24
CA ASN A 225 -10.24 10.20 27.94
C ASN A 225 -10.93 11.35 28.69
N ILE A 226 -10.55 12.58 28.33
CA ILE A 226 -11.10 13.80 28.94
C ILE A 226 -12.47 14.21 28.38
N LEU A 227 -12.95 13.61 27.29
CA LEU A 227 -14.19 14.00 26.60
C LEU A 227 -15.43 14.04 27.50
N PRO A 228 -15.69 13.07 28.40
CA PRO A 228 -16.83 13.14 29.32
C PRO A 228 -16.74 14.33 30.28
N THR A 229 -15.57 14.65 30.79
CA THR A 229 -15.33 15.79 31.69
C THR A 229 -15.44 17.12 30.95
N LEU A 230 -14.90 17.19 29.70
CA LEU A 230 -15.07 18.36 28.84
C LEU A 230 -16.54 18.66 28.51
N ARG A 231 -17.36 17.62 28.34
CA ARG A 231 -18.80 17.81 28.11
C ARG A 231 -19.47 18.48 29.30
N VAL A 232 -19.14 18.07 30.52
CA VAL A 232 -19.68 18.70 31.73
C VAL A 232 -19.20 20.17 31.86
N LEU A 233 -17.94 20.44 31.56
CA LEU A 233 -17.40 21.83 31.58
C LEU A 233 -18.03 22.72 30.50
N LEU A 234 -18.40 22.12 29.36
CA LEU A 234 -19.14 22.81 28.30
C LEU A 234 -20.59 23.12 28.72
N GLU A 235 -21.27 22.15 29.36
CA GLU A 235 -22.62 22.32 29.89
C GLU A 235 -22.67 23.36 31.01
N ARG A 236 -21.53 23.58 31.72
CA ARG A 236 -21.33 24.63 32.74
C ARG A 236 -20.84 25.97 32.17
N GLU A 237 -20.64 26.06 30.86
CA GLU A 237 -20.07 27.20 30.17
C GLU A 237 -18.67 27.62 30.67
N ALA A 238 -17.96 26.72 31.37
CA ALA A 238 -16.61 26.95 31.89
C ALA A 238 -15.55 26.93 30.77
N VAL A 239 -15.85 26.30 29.64
CA VAL A 239 -14.99 26.23 28.46
C VAL A 239 -15.80 26.42 27.18
N PHE A 240 -15.15 27.00 26.18
CA PHE A 240 -15.67 27.03 24.81
C PHE A 240 -14.93 26.00 23.96
N VAL A 241 -15.65 25.33 23.08
CA VAL A 241 -15.08 24.41 22.11
C VAL A 241 -15.22 25.02 20.73
N SER A 242 -14.11 25.18 20.04
CA SER A 242 -14.06 25.60 18.65
C SER A 242 -13.29 24.61 17.81
N GLU A 243 -13.75 24.36 16.59
CA GLU A 243 -13.01 23.55 15.63
C GLU A 243 -12.17 24.47 14.74
N GLN A 244 -10.87 24.19 14.68
CA GLN A 244 -9.95 24.89 13.78
C GLN A 244 -9.43 23.93 12.71
N LEU A 245 -9.37 24.45 11.49
CA LEU A 245 -8.75 23.78 10.37
C LEU A 245 -7.24 24.07 10.40
N LYS A 246 -6.41 23.03 10.57
CA LYS A 246 -4.96 23.15 10.45
C LYS A 246 -4.47 22.49 9.19
N THR A 247 -3.64 23.18 8.42
CA THR A 247 -2.81 22.60 7.39
C THR A 247 -1.64 21.86 8.04
N ASN A 248 -1.57 20.57 7.90
CA ASN A 248 -0.48 19.77 8.46
C ASN A 248 0.79 19.79 7.58
N TYR A 249 0.68 20.22 6.33
CA TYR A 249 1.82 20.35 5.42
C TYR A 249 2.54 21.68 5.63
N ARG A 250 3.86 21.58 5.83
CA ARG A 250 4.76 22.74 5.87
C ARG A 250 5.91 22.48 4.89
N PRO A 251 6.04 23.27 3.81
CA PRO A 251 7.19 23.17 2.92
C PRO A 251 8.49 23.39 3.70
N LYS A 252 9.54 22.66 3.36
CA LYS A 252 10.87 22.92 3.90
C LYS A 252 11.43 24.14 3.19
N THR A 253 11.68 25.23 3.93
CA THR A 253 12.26 26.45 3.37
C THR A 253 13.67 26.61 3.87
N GLU A 254 14.56 27.05 3.01
CA GLU A 254 15.91 27.47 3.35
C GLU A 254 16.11 28.91 2.93
N THR A 255 16.91 29.65 3.70
CA THR A 255 17.24 31.02 3.35
C THR A 255 18.37 31.04 2.34
N TYR A 256 18.14 31.65 1.21
CA TYR A 256 19.10 31.92 0.15
C TYR A 256 19.48 33.40 0.19
N ILE A 257 20.64 33.68 -0.36
CA ILE A 257 21.20 35.04 -0.44
C ILE A 257 21.33 35.40 -1.91
N ARG A 258 20.98 36.62 -2.26
CA ARG A 258 21.25 37.21 -3.57
C ARG A 258 21.88 38.59 -3.41
N LEU A 259 22.62 39.03 -4.43
CA LEU A 259 23.05 40.41 -4.56
C LEU A 259 21.86 41.29 -4.92
N THR A 260 21.87 42.53 -4.45
CA THR A 260 20.82 43.53 -4.73
C THR A 260 20.91 44.12 -6.15
N PHE A 261 21.96 43.77 -6.91
CA PHE A 261 22.21 44.18 -8.29
C PHE A 261 22.33 42.96 -9.21
N GLN A 262 22.16 43.19 -10.51
CA GLN A 262 22.15 42.10 -11.51
C GLN A 262 23.55 41.74 -12.02
N GLN A 263 23.66 40.51 -12.55
CA GLN A 263 24.89 40.08 -13.23
C GLN A 263 25.16 40.95 -14.47
N GLY A 264 26.40 41.52 -14.56
CA GLY A 264 26.82 42.42 -15.66
C GLY A 264 26.82 43.91 -15.29
N ASP A 265 26.35 44.27 -14.08
CA ASP A 265 26.50 45.64 -13.56
C ASP A 265 27.86 45.82 -12.88
N ASP A 266 28.84 46.10 -13.69
CA ASP A 266 30.23 46.28 -13.24
C ASP A 266 30.39 47.55 -12.35
N ALA A 267 29.50 48.55 -12.45
CA ALA A 267 29.52 49.75 -11.61
C ALA A 267 29.07 49.41 -10.19
N ALA A 268 27.95 48.68 -10.07
CA ALA A 268 27.44 48.21 -8.79
C ALA A 268 28.38 47.21 -8.10
N LEU A 269 29.03 46.35 -8.88
CA LEU A 269 30.03 45.43 -8.35
C LEU A 269 31.26 46.15 -7.80
N ARG A 270 31.80 47.16 -8.50
CA ARG A 270 32.89 48.00 -7.98
C ARG A 270 32.47 48.74 -6.70
N HIS A 271 31.30 49.32 -6.68
CA HIS A 271 30.75 49.93 -5.50
C HIS A 271 30.63 48.96 -4.30
N ALA A 272 30.19 47.72 -4.54
CA ALA A 272 30.14 46.70 -3.50
C ALA A 272 31.51 46.40 -2.90
N PHE A 273 32.59 46.31 -3.74
CA PHE A 273 33.95 46.14 -3.25
C PHE A 273 34.46 47.36 -2.46
N GLU A 274 34.13 48.57 -2.87
CA GLU A 274 34.50 49.79 -2.12
C GLU A 274 33.84 49.83 -0.74
N CYS A 275 32.56 49.40 -0.64
CA CYS A 275 31.82 49.34 0.62
C CYS A 275 32.40 48.34 1.63
N VAL A 276 33.10 47.29 1.17
CA VAL A 276 33.67 46.26 2.05
C VAL A 276 35.22 46.38 2.19
N LYS A 277 35.89 47.28 1.48
CA LYS A 277 37.35 47.42 1.41
C LYS A 277 38.05 47.53 2.76
N GLN A 278 37.42 48.16 3.74
CA GLN A 278 37.97 48.32 5.10
C GLN A 278 37.58 47.16 6.05
N ALA A 279 36.72 46.25 5.62
CA ALA A 279 36.17 45.17 6.44
C ALA A 279 36.54 43.79 5.86
N LYS A 280 37.76 43.30 6.14
CA LYS A 280 38.33 42.07 5.58
C LYS A 280 37.41 40.85 5.62
N LYS A 281 36.60 40.70 6.68
CA LYS A 281 35.62 39.61 6.80
C LYS A 281 34.41 39.77 5.83
N GLN A 282 33.97 41.01 5.57
CA GLN A 282 32.91 41.29 4.60
C GLN A 282 33.42 41.09 3.16
N GLU A 283 34.66 41.46 2.87
CA GLU A 283 35.29 41.23 1.60
C GLU A 283 35.43 39.73 1.32
N THR A 284 35.88 38.91 2.30
CA THR A 284 35.92 37.44 2.19
C THR A 284 34.57 36.86 1.90
N MET A 285 33.48 37.34 2.55
CA MET A 285 32.11 36.88 2.32
C MET A 285 31.62 37.25 0.91
N LEU A 286 31.91 38.44 0.42
CA LEU A 286 31.56 38.88 -0.93
C LEU A 286 32.25 37.99 -1.98
N LEU A 287 33.55 37.78 -1.84
CA LEU A 287 34.33 36.90 -2.73
C LEU A 287 33.80 35.46 -2.71
N SER A 288 33.51 34.93 -1.54
CA SER A 288 32.91 33.60 -1.39
C SER A 288 31.53 33.50 -2.08
N PHE A 289 30.72 34.54 -2.01
CA PHE A 289 29.45 34.58 -2.71
C PHE A 289 29.64 34.59 -4.23
N LEU A 290 30.56 35.44 -4.76
CA LEU A 290 30.83 35.52 -6.18
C LEU A 290 31.36 34.19 -6.75
N ASP A 291 32.18 33.48 -5.97
CA ASP A 291 32.70 32.15 -6.30
C ASP A 291 31.56 31.10 -6.33
N LEU A 292 30.78 30.99 -5.28
CA LEU A 292 29.69 30.02 -5.17
C LEU A 292 28.57 30.28 -6.19
N SER A 293 28.23 31.54 -6.45
CA SER A 293 27.18 31.94 -7.37
C SER A 293 27.61 31.87 -8.84
N LEU A 294 28.90 31.67 -9.12
CA LEU A 294 29.46 31.81 -10.46
C LEU A 294 29.14 33.16 -11.12
N PHE A 295 29.03 34.22 -10.30
CA PHE A 295 28.56 35.52 -10.73
C PHE A 295 29.34 36.11 -11.91
N MET A 296 30.65 35.82 -11.98
CA MET A 296 31.53 36.30 -13.06
C MET A 296 31.31 35.55 -14.40
N GLN A 297 30.62 34.42 -14.40
CA GLN A 297 30.36 33.61 -15.59
C GLN A 297 28.97 33.93 -16.16
N LYS A 298 28.93 34.74 -17.25
CA LYS A 298 27.64 35.12 -17.88
C LYS A 298 26.80 33.89 -18.22
N GLY A 299 25.52 33.93 -17.77
CA GLY A 299 24.52 32.87 -18.04
C GLY A 299 24.67 31.61 -17.21
N LYS A 300 25.55 31.59 -16.18
CA LYS A 300 25.72 30.42 -15.29
C LYS A 300 25.46 30.74 -13.81
N LEU A 301 24.65 31.76 -13.53
CA LEU A 301 24.39 32.19 -12.16
C LEU A 301 23.75 31.03 -11.36
N ARG A 302 24.34 30.74 -10.20
CA ARG A 302 23.82 29.75 -9.24
C ARG A 302 23.27 30.43 -8.00
N GLU A 303 22.22 29.90 -7.47
CA GLU A 303 21.67 30.35 -6.19
C GLU A 303 22.55 29.88 -5.04
N VAL A 304 22.75 30.74 -4.06
CA VAL A 304 23.63 30.45 -2.91
C VAL A 304 22.81 30.42 -1.62
N SER A 305 22.81 29.27 -0.94
CA SER A 305 22.17 29.15 0.34
C SER A 305 22.97 29.88 1.43
N ARG A 306 22.26 30.42 2.43
CA ARG A 306 22.88 31.06 3.60
C ARG A 306 23.90 30.13 4.27
N LYS A 307 23.57 28.83 4.37
CA LYS A 307 24.44 27.82 4.97
C LYS A 307 25.72 27.66 4.17
N SER A 308 25.63 27.43 2.88
CA SER A 308 26.80 27.26 2.00
C SER A 308 27.71 28.50 2.00
N LEU A 309 27.12 29.70 2.07
CA LEU A 309 27.89 30.93 2.12
C LEU A 309 28.68 31.08 3.43
N LEU A 310 28.04 30.77 4.57
CA LEU A 310 28.72 30.83 5.88
C LEU A 310 29.81 29.75 6.00
N ASP A 311 29.53 28.54 5.53
CA ASP A 311 30.47 27.42 5.57
C ASP A 311 31.70 27.70 4.67
N ARG A 312 31.47 28.23 3.46
CA ARG A 312 32.55 28.53 2.51
C ARG A 312 33.39 29.72 2.96
N SER A 313 32.76 30.79 3.48
CA SER A 313 33.47 32.00 3.92
C SER A 313 34.15 31.85 5.28
N GLY A 314 33.70 30.90 6.12
CA GLY A 314 34.18 30.76 7.50
C GLY A 314 33.86 31.97 8.41
N VAL A 315 32.93 32.84 7.99
CA VAL A 315 32.62 34.10 8.66
C VAL A 315 31.27 33.97 9.42
N SER A 316 31.13 34.71 10.53
CA SER A 316 29.94 34.64 11.38
C SER A 316 28.70 35.24 10.72
N SER A 317 27.51 34.77 11.15
CA SER A 317 26.21 35.26 10.69
C SER A 317 26.01 36.79 10.96
N ALA A 318 26.71 37.36 11.94
CA ALA A 318 26.66 38.81 12.21
C ALA A 318 27.22 39.64 11.05
N VAL A 319 28.28 39.14 10.40
CA VAL A 319 28.87 39.80 9.23
C VAL A 319 27.91 39.79 8.04
N LEU A 320 27.18 38.66 7.85
CA LEU A 320 26.12 38.59 6.85
C LEU A 320 25.02 39.61 7.12
N GLY A 321 24.57 39.76 8.40
CA GLY A 321 23.61 40.77 8.81
C GLY A 321 24.08 42.17 8.44
N ALA A 322 25.33 42.53 8.74
CA ALA A 322 25.91 43.83 8.39
C ALA A 322 25.98 44.05 6.85
N MET A 323 26.15 43.03 6.05
CA MET A 323 26.11 43.17 4.58
C MET A 323 24.67 43.33 4.04
N VAL A 324 23.69 42.76 4.73
CA VAL A 324 22.27 42.99 4.42
C VAL A 324 21.87 44.43 4.81
N GLU A 325 22.30 44.92 5.96
CA GLU A 325 22.08 46.30 6.38
C GLU A 325 22.72 47.35 5.44
N LYS A 326 23.89 47.01 4.87
CA LYS A 326 24.55 47.82 3.82
C LYS A 326 23.86 47.75 2.45
N GLY A 327 22.81 46.96 2.31
CA GLY A 327 22.08 46.80 1.05
C GLY A 327 22.85 46.07 -0.05
N LEU A 328 23.90 45.29 0.30
CA LEU A 328 24.67 44.50 -0.66
C LEU A 328 24.06 43.14 -0.90
N PHE A 329 23.52 42.54 0.15
CA PHE A 329 22.85 41.25 0.11
C PHE A 329 21.37 41.34 0.47
N GLU A 330 20.54 40.54 -0.18
CA GLU A 330 19.13 40.35 0.13
C GLU A 330 18.87 38.90 0.44
N PRO A 331 18.41 38.54 1.67
CA PRO A 331 17.99 37.22 2.02
C PRO A 331 16.55 36.95 1.54
N TYR A 332 16.33 35.79 0.93
CA TYR A 332 15.00 35.35 0.55
C TYR A 332 14.79 33.88 0.94
N LYS A 333 13.54 33.51 1.21
CA LYS A 333 13.18 32.11 1.50
C LYS A 333 12.85 31.39 0.22
N LYS A 334 13.48 30.22 0.03
CA LYS A 334 13.20 29.31 -1.07
C LYS A 334 12.72 28.00 -0.52
N GLU A 335 11.70 27.43 -1.13
CA GLU A 335 11.27 26.06 -0.84
C GLU A 335 12.31 25.08 -1.41
N ILE A 336 12.75 24.16 -0.58
CA ILE A 336 13.71 23.12 -0.95
C ILE A 336 13.11 21.74 -0.72
N SER A 337 13.50 20.80 -1.55
CA SER A 337 13.13 19.40 -1.35
C SER A 337 13.70 18.86 -0.04
N ARG A 338 12.92 17.99 0.65
CA ARG A 338 13.40 17.21 1.79
C ARG A 338 14.30 16.08 1.36
N PHE A 339 14.21 15.70 0.09
CA PHE A 339 15.02 14.65 -0.49
C PHE A 339 16.37 15.26 -0.86
N GLU A 340 17.44 14.72 -0.28
CA GLU A 340 18.80 15.14 -0.60
C GLU A 340 19.08 14.83 -2.07
N THR A 341 19.43 15.86 -2.83
CA THR A 341 19.97 15.73 -4.19
C THR A 341 21.44 15.36 -4.09
N GLU A 342 21.76 14.15 -3.67
CA GLU A 342 23.09 13.63 -3.88
C GLU A 342 23.31 13.49 -5.38
N VAL A 343 24.41 14.03 -5.87
CA VAL A 343 24.81 13.84 -7.27
C VAL A 343 25.31 12.41 -7.43
N TYR A 344 24.43 11.54 -7.92
CA TYR A 344 24.79 10.16 -8.21
C TYR A 344 25.50 10.07 -9.56
N THR A 345 26.65 9.39 -9.60
CA THR A 345 27.23 8.95 -10.86
C THR A 345 26.39 7.80 -11.40
N VAL A 346 25.57 8.10 -12.41
CA VAL A 346 24.71 7.10 -13.06
C VAL A 346 25.58 6.10 -13.82
N GLN A 347 25.32 4.82 -13.60
CA GLN A 347 25.96 3.71 -14.29
C GLN A 347 24.94 3.05 -15.22
N GLU A 348 25.39 2.53 -16.34
CA GLU A 348 24.54 1.71 -17.18
C GLU A 348 24.11 0.42 -16.45
N ALA A 349 22.93 -0.07 -16.79
CA ALA A 349 22.47 -1.37 -16.29
C ALA A 349 23.43 -2.48 -16.76
N ALA A 350 23.70 -3.44 -15.90
CA ALA A 350 24.55 -4.56 -16.24
C ALA A 350 24.01 -5.32 -17.46
N PRO A 351 24.88 -5.82 -18.36
CA PRO A 351 24.45 -6.57 -19.53
C PRO A 351 23.69 -7.83 -19.09
N LEU A 352 22.63 -8.16 -19.81
CA LEU A 352 21.85 -9.37 -19.57
C LEU A 352 22.61 -10.61 -20.03
N SER A 353 22.56 -11.69 -19.25
CA SER A 353 22.99 -13.03 -19.72
C SER A 353 22.11 -13.53 -20.86
N ASP A 354 22.54 -14.56 -21.59
CA ASP A 354 21.77 -15.11 -22.73
C ASP A 354 20.35 -15.53 -22.31
N ALA A 355 20.20 -16.21 -21.17
CA ALA A 355 18.89 -16.61 -20.65
C ALA A 355 18.02 -15.40 -20.29
N GLN A 356 18.59 -14.38 -19.68
CA GLN A 356 17.88 -13.13 -19.35
C GLN A 356 17.51 -12.37 -20.62
N GLN A 357 18.38 -12.35 -21.64
CA GLN A 357 18.10 -11.71 -22.93
C GLN A 357 16.93 -12.37 -23.66
N VAL A 358 16.87 -13.71 -23.61
CA VAL A 358 15.73 -14.47 -24.15
C VAL A 358 14.45 -14.11 -23.40
N ALA A 359 14.46 -14.13 -22.07
CA ALA A 359 13.31 -13.77 -21.26
C ALA A 359 12.86 -12.30 -21.50
N TYR A 360 13.80 -11.37 -21.61
CA TYR A 360 13.51 -9.96 -21.95
C TYR A 360 12.78 -9.82 -23.29
N ARG A 361 13.23 -10.56 -24.32
CA ARG A 361 12.56 -10.58 -25.64
C ARG A 361 11.17 -11.20 -25.54
N GLN A 362 11.04 -12.33 -24.88
CA GLN A 362 9.75 -13.00 -24.66
C GLN A 362 8.75 -12.10 -23.91
N ILE A 363 9.18 -11.35 -22.88
CA ILE A 363 8.34 -10.38 -22.19
C ILE A 363 7.91 -9.27 -23.15
N SER A 364 8.83 -8.77 -23.97
CA SER A 364 8.56 -7.70 -24.94
C SER A 364 7.55 -8.15 -26.02
N ASP A 365 7.65 -9.39 -26.46
CA ASP A 365 6.71 -9.97 -27.42
C ASP A 365 5.36 -10.27 -26.75
N SER A 366 5.37 -10.81 -25.56
CA SER A 366 4.15 -11.03 -24.76
C SER A 366 3.35 -9.74 -24.55
N PHE A 367 4.01 -8.62 -24.34
CA PHE A 367 3.34 -7.32 -24.18
C PHE A 367 2.63 -6.83 -25.44
N LYS A 368 2.90 -7.37 -26.61
CA LYS A 368 2.14 -7.06 -27.84
C LYS A 368 0.74 -7.67 -27.78
N GLU A 369 0.61 -8.86 -27.22
CA GLU A 369 -0.63 -9.65 -27.17
C GLU A 369 -1.36 -9.51 -25.82
N HIS A 370 -0.61 -9.44 -24.73
CA HIS A 370 -1.15 -9.39 -23.38
C HIS A 370 -0.88 -8.04 -22.68
N SER A 371 -1.83 -7.59 -21.88
CA SER A 371 -1.65 -6.45 -20.96
C SER A 371 -0.88 -6.82 -19.70
N VAL A 372 -0.92 -8.10 -19.31
CA VAL A 372 -0.26 -8.64 -18.12
C VAL A 372 0.60 -9.82 -18.51
N THR A 373 1.86 -9.86 -18.05
CA THR A 373 2.78 -10.97 -18.25
C THR A 373 3.32 -11.44 -16.90
N LEU A 374 3.31 -12.76 -16.69
CA LEU A 374 3.96 -13.40 -15.54
C LEU A 374 5.38 -13.81 -15.92
N LEU A 375 6.37 -13.30 -15.19
CA LEU A 375 7.75 -13.79 -15.22
C LEU A 375 7.96 -14.77 -14.07
N HIS A 376 7.89 -16.05 -14.37
CA HIS A 376 8.20 -17.13 -13.44
C HIS A 376 9.69 -17.45 -13.51
N GLY A 377 10.48 -16.90 -12.63
CA GLY A 377 11.94 -17.09 -12.62
C GLY A 377 12.43 -17.59 -11.27
N VAL A 378 13.24 -18.63 -11.27
CA VAL A 378 13.83 -19.21 -10.04
C VAL A 378 14.51 -18.16 -9.17
N THR A 379 14.70 -18.43 -7.89
CA THR A 379 15.42 -17.53 -6.98
C THR A 379 16.85 -17.28 -7.49
N SER A 380 17.32 -16.04 -7.41
CA SER A 380 18.65 -15.61 -7.92
C SER A 380 18.85 -15.78 -9.43
N SER A 381 17.77 -15.81 -10.23
CA SER A 381 17.85 -15.79 -11.70
C SER A 381 18.18 -14.40 -12.28
N GLY A 382 18.22 -13.37 -11.45
CA GLY A 382 18.50 -12.00 -11.87
C GLY A 382 17.27 -11.28 -12.48
N LYS A 383 16.06 -11.56 -12.04
CA LYS A 383 14.84 -10.87 -12.46
C LYS A 383 14.97 -9.34 -12.39
N THR A 384 15.65 -8.84 -11.37
CA THR A 384 15.86 -7.39 -11.16
C THR A 384 16.62 -6.74 -12.31
N GLU A 385 17.56 -7.44 -12.97
CA GLU A 385 18.26 -6.93 -14.15
C GLU A 385 17.31 -6.78 -15.33
N ILE A 386 16.46 -7.79 -15.55
CA ILE A 386 15.42 -7.71 -16.60
C ILE A 386 14.50 -6.52 -16.33
N TYR A 387 14.11 -6.31 -15.06
CA TYR A 387 13.29 -5.15 -14.69
C TYR A 387 14.01 -3.84 -15.01
N ALA A 388 15.30 -3.71 -14.69
CA ALA A 388 16.09 -2.51 -14.95
C ALA A 388 16.08 -2.15 -16.45
N HIS A 389 16.28 -3.12 -17.34
CA HIS A 389 16.24 -2.90 -18.79
C HIS A 389 14.83 -2.56 -19.31
N LEU A 390 13.77 -3.17 -18.74
CA LEU A 390 12.38 -2.81 -19.10
C LEU A 390 12.03 -1.39 -18.64
N ILE A 391 12.45 -1.02 -17.43
CA ILE A 391 12.27 0.31 -16.86
C ILE A 391 12.97 1.35 -17.74
N ASP A 392 14.25 1.10 -18.07
CA ASP A 392 15.05 2.03 -18.88
C ASP A 392 14.39 2.31 -20.23
N ARG A 393 13.90 1.27 -20.90
CA ARG A 393 13.13 1.41 -22.16
C ARG A 393 11.94 2.34 -22.00
N VAL A 394 11.09 2.11 -20.96
CA VAL A 394 9.86 2.89 -20.75
C VAL A 394 10.18 4.35 -20.39
N LEU A 395 11.27 4.58 -19.64
CA LEU A 395 11.74 5.93 -19.37
C LEU A 395 12.24 6.65 -20.63
N HIS A 396 12.87 5.94 -21.57
CA HIS A 396 13.26 6.50 -22.86
C HIS A 396 12.05 6.81 -23.78
N GLU A 397 10.95 6.06 -23.59
CA GLU A 397 9.65 6.36 -24.23
C GLU A 397 8.97 7.60 -23.61
N GLY A 398 9.56 8.23 -22.59
CA GLY A 398 9.03 9.41 -21.90
C GLY A 398 7.97 9.11 -20.86
N ARG A 399 7.74 7.85 -20.49
CA ARG A 399 6.65 7.42 -19.61
C ARG A 399 7.13 7.10 -18.19
N GLN A 400 6.18 7.02 -17.27
CA GLN A 400 6.41 6.72 -15.85
C GLN A 400 6.31 5.22 -15.58
N VAL A 401 7.02 4.77 -14.52
CA VAL A 401 7.03 3.38 -14.08
C VAL A 401 6.66 3.29 -12.61
N LEU A 402 5.75 2.37 -12.27
CA LEU A 402 5.49 1.95 -10.90
C LEU A 402 6.14 0.58 -10.65
N TYR A 403 7.10 0.55 -9.73
CA TYR A 403 7.74 -0.69 -9.30
C TYR A 403 7.32 -1.02 -7.86
N LEU A 404 6.41 -1.98 -7.71
CA LEU A 404 5.90 -2.45 -6.43
C LEU A 404 6.77 -3.57 -5.88
N VAL A 405 7.14 -3.40 -4.61
CA VAL A 405 7.85 -4.43 -3.83
C VAL A 405 7.14 -4.66 -2.49
N PRO A 406 7.24 -5.85 -1.90
CA PRO A 406 6.78 -6.07 -0.53
C PRO A 406 7.49 -5.11 0.43
N GLU A 407 6.79 -4.65 1.48
CA GLU A 407 7.32 -3.64 2.41
C GLU A 407 8.67 -4.04 3.03
N ILE A 408 8.84 -5.34 3.30
CA ILE A 408 10.08 -5.90 3.85
C ILE A 408 11.21 -5.95 2.80
N ALA A 409 10.86 -6.11 1.52
CA ALA A 409 11.83 -6.18 0.42
C ALA A 409 12.36 -4.81 -0.01
N LEU A 410 11.77 -3.71 0.46
CA LEU A 410 12.28 -2.35 0.24
C LEU A 410 13.51 -2.11 1.11
N THR A 411 14.59 -2.78 0.76
CA THR A 411 15.88 -2.71 1.47
C THR A 411 16.75 -1.59 0.93
N THR A 412 17.70 -1.14 1.76
CA THR A 412 18.74 -0.18 1.34
C THR A 412 19.55 -0.73 0.18
N GLN A 413 19.76 -2.05 0.11
CA GLN A 413 20.49 -2.71 -1.00
C GLN A 413 19.77 -2.52 -2.34
N LEU A 414 18.48 -2.83 -2.42
CA LEU A 414 17.70 -2.65 -3.66
C LEU A 414 17.64 -1.17 -4.06
N THR A 415 17.38 -0.30 -3.10
CA THR A 415 17.32 1.14 -3.32
C THR A 415 18.62 1.68 -3.88
N ASN A 416 19.77 1.35 -3.26
CA ASN A 416 21.07 1.82 -3.69
C ASN A 416 21.45 1.26 -5.08
N ARG A 417 21.08 0.02 -5.36
CA ARG A 417 21.30 -0.58 -6.69
C ARG A 417 20.53 0.17 -7.78
N LEU A 418 19.25 0.46 -7.57
CA LEU A 418 18.44 1.20 -8.54
C LEU A 418 18.87 2.67 -8.66
N ARG A 419 19.29 3.31 -7.55
CA ARG A 419 19.84 4.68 -7.60
C ARG A 419 21.10 4.80 -8.44
N LYS A 420 21.98 3.80 -8.39
CA LYS A 420 23.17 3.78 -9.26
C LYS A 420 22.84 3.75 -10.74
N ILE A 421 21.69 3.14 -11.11
CA ILE A 421 21.28 3.01 -12.51
C ILE A 421 20.44 4.23 -12.94
N PHE A 422 19.50 4.67 -12.11
CA PHE A 422 18.49 5.64 -12.51
C PHE A 422 18.66 7.05 -11.91
N GLY A 423 19.56 7.22 -10.95
CA GLY A 423 19.85 8.51 -10.33
C GLY A 423 18.61 9.21 -9.80
N ASP A 424 18.43 10.46 -10.20
CA ASP A 424 17.34 11.35 -9.78
C ASP A 424 15.95 10.96 -10.32
N LYS A 425 15.91 10.07 -11.33
CA LYS A 425 14.62 9.56 -11.84
C LYS A 425 13.94 8.60 -10.87
N LEU A 426 14.67 8.07 -9.87
CA LEU A 426 14.14 7.14 -8.89
C LEU A 426 13.53 7.87 -7.69
N MET A 427 12.23 7.73 -7.52
CA MET A 427 11.49 8.14 -6.33
C MET A 427 11.15 6.92 -5.48
N ILE A 428 11.28 7.04 -4.16
CA ILE A 428 10.94 5.97 -3.22
C ILE A 428 9.69 6.40 -2.47
N TYR A 429 8.72 5.48 -2.28
CA TYR A 429 7.51 5.76 -1.53
C TYR A 429 7.15 4.61 -0.59
N HIS A 430 7.13 4.89 0.72
CA HIS A 430 6.77 3.89 1.72
C HIS A 430 6.09 4.50 2.96
N SER A 431 5.49 3.64 3.78
CA SER A 431 4.70 4.03 4.97
C SER A 431 5.51 4.73 6.08
N LYS A 432 6.84 4.55 6.11
CA LYS A 432 7.73 5.15 7.12
C LYS A 432 8.13 6.59 6.83
N PHE A 433 7.81 7.12 5.65
CA PHE A 433 8.01 8.54 5.36
C PHE A 433 7.07 9.41 6.18
N SER A 434 7.57 10.57 6.60
CA SER A 434 6.76 11.59 7.24
C SER A 434 5.63 12.06 6.30
N ASP A 435 4.58 12.60 6.87
CA ASP A 435 3.46 13.13 6.07
C ASP A 435 3.91 14.22 5.10
N ASN A 436 4.87 15.05 5.49
CA ASN A 436 5.42 16.09 4.63
C ASN A 436 6.19 15.55 3.43
N GLU A 437 7.02 14.49 3.62
CA GLU A 437 7.71 13.82 2.51
C GLU A 437 6.73 13.17 1.54
N ARG A 438 5.68 12.55 2.06
CA ARG A 438 4.64 11.93 1.23
C ARG A 438 3.86 12.95 0.40
N VAL A 439 3.58 14.14 0.96
CA VAL A 439 2.97 15.25 0.22
C VAL A 439 3.90 15.78 -0.85
N GLU A 440 5.19 15.92 -0.57
CA GLU A 440 6.18 16.38 -1.54
C GLU A 440 6.27 15.44 -2.76
N ILE A 441 6.33 14.11 -2.52
CA ILE A 441 6.28 13.12 -3.60
C ILE A 441 4.98 13.22 -4.40
N TRP A 442 3.84 13.38 -3.71
CA TRP A 442 2.54 13.54 -4.34
C TRP A 442 2.52 14.74 -5.27
N ASN A 443 2.93 15.90 -4.77
CA ASN A 443 2.97 17.14 -5.55
C ASN A 443 3.95 17.05 -6.72
N THR A 444 5.13 16.46 -6.51
CA THR A 444 6.10 16.26 -7.59
C THR A 444 5.52 15.45 -8.74
N LEU A 445 4.79 14.36 -8.45
CA LEU A 445 4.15 13.54 -9.50
C LEU A 445 2.95 14.24 -10.13
N LEU A 446 2.29 15.11 -9.38
CA LEU A 446 1.16 15.88 -9.89
C LEU A 446 1.62 17.00 -10.83
N ASP A 447 2.78 17.63 -10.52
CA ASP A 447 3.33 18.77 -11.27
C ASP A 447 4.15 18.35 -12.47
N ASP A 448 4.92 17.30 -12.30
CA ASP A 448 5.94 16.90 -13.24
C ASP A 448 5.53 15.61 -13.97
N HIS A 449 5.35 15.73 -15.29
CA HIS A 449 5.06 14.61 -16.18
C HIS A 449 6.33 13.91 -16.69
N SER A 450 7.51 14.30 -16.20
CA SER A 450 8.77 13.71 -16.62
C SER A 450 8.82 12.21 -16.37
N PRO A 451 9.61 11.47 -17.19
CA PRO A 451 9.78 10.04 -17.01
C PRO A 451 10.46 9.76 -15.68
N ARG A 452 9.76 9.05 -14.79
CA ARG A 452 10.19 8.73 -13.42
C ARG A 452 9.82 7.31 -13.04
N ILE A 453 10.60 6.76 -12.12
CA ILE A 453 10.31 5.48 -11.46
C ILE A 453 9.82 5.77 -10.06
N VAL A 454 8.70 5.19 -9.69
CA VAL A 454 8.28 5.12 -8.29
C VAL A 454 8.53 3.69 -7.80
N LEU A 455 9.55 3.52 -6.97
CA LEU A 455 9.75 2.30 -6.20
C LEU A 455 8.95 2.40 -4.92
N GLY A 456 7.96 1.53 -4.76
CA GLY A 456 7.09 1.68 -3.63
C GLY A 456 6.42 0.39 -3.16
N VAL A 457 5.77 0.54 -2.01
CA VAL A 457 5.00 -0.54 -1.38
C VAL A 457 3.51 -0.43 -1.75
N ARG A 458 2.70 -1.28 -1.17
CA ARG A 458 1.24 -1.39 -1.40
C ARG A 458 0.51 -0.05 -1.64
N SER A 459 0.80 0.99 -0.85
CA SER A 459 0.09 2.28 -0.94
C SER A 459 0.49 3.14 -2.15
N SER A 460 1.55 2.80 -2.86
CA SER A 460 2.04 3.57 -4.01
C SER A 460 1.09 3.54 -5.22
N ILE A 461 0.16 2.61 -5.27
CA ILE A 461 -0.87 2.54 -6.33
C ILE A 461 -1.81 3.75 -6.34
N PHE A 462 -1.87 4.52 -5.26
CA PHE A 462 -2.74 5.70 -5.15
C PHE A 462 -2.09 6.99 -5.66
N LEU A 463 -0.81 6.97 -5.98
CA LEU A 463 -0.06 8.15 -6.41
C LEU A 463 -0.60 8.73 -7.75
N PRO A 464 -0.48 10.06 -7.96
CA PRO A 464 -1.07 10.74 -9.09
C PRO A 464 -0.23 10.62 -10.38
N PHE A 465 -0.07 9.41 -10.91
CA PHE A 465 0.63 9.20 -12.18
C PHE A 465 -0.02 9.99 -13.32
N GLY A 466 0.81 10.60 -14.17
CA GLY A 466 0.37 11.31 -15.37
C GLY A 466 0.29 10.39 -16.57
N ASP A 467 1.39 9.76 -16.94
CA ASP A 467 1.51 8.81 -18.05
C ASP A 467 2.26 7.55 -17.62
N LEU A 468 1.53 6.65 -16.97
CA LEU A 468 2.06 5.37 -16.52
C LEU A 468 2.24 4.43 -17.72
N GLY A 469 3.47 3.93 -17.95
CA GLY A 469 3.80 3.03 -19.05
C GLY A 469 3.98 1.57 -18.65
N LEU A 470 4.48 1.35 -17.42
CA LEU A 470 4.79 0.02 -16.92
C LEU A 470 4.50 -0.07 -15.42
N VAL A 471 3.90 -1.18 -15.02
CA VAL A 471 3.78 -1.57 -13.62
C VAL A 471 4.51 -2.89 -13.42
N ILE A 472 5.46 -2.92 -12.51
CA ILE A 472 6.17 -4.14 -12.08
C ILE A 472 5.69 -4.47 -10.68
N VAL A 473 5.29 -5.72 -10.46
CA VAL A 473 4.95 -6.26 -9.14
C VAL A 473 5.90 -7.40 -8.84
N ASP A 474 6.90 -7.13 -8.03
CA ASP A 474 7.88 -8.14 -7.63
C ASP A 474 7.36 -8.97 -6.47
N GLU A 475 7.74 -10.25 -6.43
CA GLU A 475 7.21 -11.23 -5.47
C GLU A 475 5.66 -11.18 -5.41
N GLU A 476 5.00 -11.29 -6.57
CA GLU A 476 3.57 -11.03 -6.74
C GLU A 476 2.65 -11.87 -5.85
N HIS A 477 3.15 -13.03 -5.39
CA HIS A 477 2.44 -13.96 -4.51
C HIS A 477 2.35 -13.48 -3.06
N GLU A 478 3.07 -12.39 -2.73
CA GLU A 478 3.20 -11.95 -1.36
C GLU A 478 1.90 -11.46 -0.73
N THR A 479 1.59 -12.01 0.46
CA THR A 479 0.38 -11.66 1.21
C THR A 479 0.38 -10.22 1.75
N SER A 480 1.55 -9.58 1.85
CA SER A 480 1.68 -8.19 2.31
C SER A 480 1.09 -7.17 1.33
N TYR A 481 0.83 -7.56 0.09
CA TYR A 481 0.06 -6.74 -0.86
C TYR A 481 -1.42 -6.62 -0.51
N LYS A 482 -1.95 -7.49 0.36
CA LYS A 482 -3.32 -7.37 0.88
C LYS A 482 -3.36 -6.43 2.08
N GLN A 483 -4.26 -5.46 2.05
CA GLN A 483 -4.62 -4.64 3.21
C GLN A 483 -5.74 -5.34 3.98
N TYR A 484 -5.51 -5.64 5.27
CA TYR A 484 -6.51 -6.28 6.12
C TYR A 484 -7.33 -5.27 6.90
N ASP A 485 -6.68 -4.23 7.41
CA ASP A 485 -7.30 -3.16 8.20
C ASP A 485 -6.43 -1.89 8.11
N PRO A 486 -7.02 -0.69 8.04
CA PRO A 486 -8.46 -0.40 7.88
C PRO A 486 -8.97 -0.66 6.44
N ALA A 487 -10.26 -0.39 6.19
CA ALA A 487 -10.80 -0.31 4.83
C ALA A 487 -10.09 0.82 4.04
N PRO A 488 -9.98 0.68 2.71
CA PRO A 488 -10.37 -0.45 1.83
C PRO A 488 -9.48 -1.68 2.03
N ARG A 489 -10.07 -2.88 2.03
CA ARG A 489 -9.34 -4.14 2.15
C ARG A 489 -8.88 -4.65 0.79
N TYR A 490 -8.16 -3.81 0.08
CA TYR A 490 -7.71 -4.08 -1.30
C TYR A 490 -6.46 -4.97 -1.35
N HIS A 491 -6.27 -5.61 -2.51
CA HIS A 491 -5.04 -6.32 -2.85
C HIS A 491 -4.26 -5.49 -3.88
N ALA A 492 -3.08 -4.99 -3.52
CA ALA A 492 -2.34 -4.03 -4.35
C ALA A 492 -1.91 -4.60 -5.70
N ARG A 493 -1.51 -5.89 -5.79
CA ARG A 493 -1.22 -6.56 -7.07
C ARG A 493 -2.43 -6.47 -8.03
N ASN A 494 -3.61 -6.87 -7.56
CA ASN A 494 -4.81 -6.88 -8.39
C ASN A 494 -5.23 -5.46 -8.76
N ALA A 495 -5.17 -4.53 -7.80
CA ALA A 495 -5.47 -3.12 -8.03
C ALA A 495 -4.46 -2.45 -8.99
N ALA A 496 -3.18 -2.82 -8.92
CA ALA A 496 -2.15 -2.31 -9.81
C ALA A 496 -2.36 -2.75 -11.28
N ILE A 497 -2.86 -3.97 -11.52
CA ILE A 497 -3.26 -4.43 -12.86
C ILE A 497 -4.37 -3.54 -13.43
N VAL A 498 -5.36 -3.18 -12.62
CA VAL A 498 -6.46 -2.31 -13.05
C VAL A 498 -5.98 -0.88 -13.27
N LEU A 499 -5.13 -0.35 -12.37
CA LEU A 499 -4.49 0.95 -12.54
C LEU A 499 -3.72 1.01 -13.87
N ALA A 500 -2.90 -0.01 -14.15
CA ALA A 500 -2.17 -0.12 -15.40
C ALA A 500 -3.11 -0.11 -16.61
N SER A 501 -4.20 -0.87 -16.55
CA SER A 501 -5.22 -0.91 -17.62
C SER A 501 -5.86 0.45 -17.86
N MET A 502 -6.17 1.23 -16.80
CA MET A 502 -6.73 2.59 -16.92
C MET A 502 -5.78 3.58 -17.61
N HIS A 503 -4.45 3.36 -17.48
CA HIS A 503 -3.42 4.16 -18.12
C HIS A 503 -2.93 3.58 -19.47
N GLY A 504 -3.47 2.45 -19.94
CA GLY A 504 -2.94 1.74 -21.11
C GLY A 504 -1.51 1.23 -20.91
N ALA A 505 -1.10 1.04 -19.65
CA ALA A 505 0.21 0.53 -19.27
C ALA A 505 0.26 -1.00 -19.31
N LYS A 506 1.46 -1.55 -19.44
CA LYS A 506 1.72 -2.98 -19.30
C LYS A 506 2.00 -3.36 -17.85
N THR A 507 1.68 -4.61 -17.47
CA THR A 507 1.97 -5.12 -16.13
C THR A 507 2.87 -6.34 -16.21
N LEU A 508 3.98 -6.32 -15.46
CA LEU A 508 4.86 -7.46 -15.25
C LEU A 508 4.70 -7.96 -13.82
N LEU A 509 4.30 -9.20 -13.67
CA LEU A 509 4.25 -9.90 -12.39
C LEU A 509 5.47 -10.79 -12.27
N GLY A 510 6.36 -10.54 -11.33
CA GLY A 510 7.59 -11.30 -11.17
C GLY A 510 7.63 -12.11 -9.88
N THR A 511 8.06 -13.37 -9.96
CA THR A 511 8.17 -14.22 -8.79
C THR A 511 8.94 -15.51 -9.11
N ALA A 512 9.45 -16.18 -8.06
CA ALA A 512 9.98 -17.54 -8.16
C ALA A 512 8.90 -18.59 -7.90
N THR A 513 7.88 -18.24 -7.17
CA THR A 513 6.81 -19.15 -6.72
C THR A 513 5.46 -18.45 -6.92
N PRO A 514 4.91 -18.44 -8.13
CA PRO A 514 3.67 -17.74 -8.45
C PRO A 514 2.51 -18.07 -7.50
N ALA A 515 1.59 -17.13 -7.31
CA ALA A 515 0.31 -17.46 -6.71
C ALA A 515 -0.49 -18.38 -7.66
N VAL A 516 -1.17 -19.38 -7.11
CA VAL A 516 -1.93 -20.35 -7.91
C VAL A 516 -2.92 -19.67 -8.84
N GLU A 517 -3.58 -18.61 -8.39
CA GLU A 517 -4.53 -17.82 -9.20
C GLU A 517 -3.84 -17.09 -10.36
N THR A 518 -2.64 -16.55 -10.14
CA THR A 518 -1.86 -15.87 -11.18
C THR A 518 -1.36 -16.84 -12.23
N TYR A 519 -0.79 -17.96 -11.78
CA TYR A 519 -0.31 -19.02 -12.68
C TYR A 519 -1.46 -19.66 -13.48
N PHE A 520 -2.62 -19.84 -12.84
CA PHE A 520 -3.84 -20.31 -13.52
C PHE A 520 -4.23 -19.36 -14.65
N ASN A 521 -4.27 -18.04 -14.42
CA ASN A 521 -4.58 -17.05 -15.46
C ASN A 521 -3.56 -17.08 -16.60
N ALA A 522 -2.28 -17.32 -16.31
CA ALA A 522 -1.23 -17.44 -17.31
C ALA A 522 -1.39 -18.73 -18.14
N ARG A 523 -1.67 -19.86 -17.50
CA ARG A 523 -1.90 -21.15 -18.19
C ARG A 523 -3.19 -21.16 -19.02
N GLN A 524 -4.18 -20.34 -18.67
CA GLN A 524 -5.40 -20.15 -19.46
C GLN A 524 -5.24 -19.14 -20.61
N GLY A 525 -4.05 -18.58 -20.81
CA GLY A 525 -3.79 -17.59 -21.86
C GLY A 525 -4.37 -16.20 -21.59
N LYS A 526 -4.88 -15.94 -20.39
CA LYS A 526 -5.33 -14.60 -19.99
C LYS A 526 -4.16 -13.66 -19.71
N TYR A 527 -3.05 -14.21 -19.20
CA TYR A 527 -1.78 -13.52 -19.01
C TYR A 527 -0.71 -14.20 -19.87
N GLY A 528 0.28 -13.43 -20.31
CA GLY A 528 1.48 -14.01 -20.89
C GLY A 528 2.28 -14.77 -19.83
N LEU A 529 2.99 -15.82 -20.23
CA LEU A 529 3.87 -16.59 -19.35
C LEU A 529 5.28 -16.60 -19.94
N VAL A 530 6.24 -16.18 -19.14
CA VAL A 530 7.68 -16.27 -19.44
C VAL A 530 8.37 -16.99 -18.30
N GLU A 531 9.15 -18.00 -18.61
CA GLU A 531 9.85 -18.81 -17.62
C GLU A 531 11.36 -18.61 -17.71
N LEU A 532 12.01 -18.40 -16.53
CA LEU A 532 13.45 -18.27 -16.38
C LEU A 532 13.93 -19.33 -15.40
N LYS A 533 14.31 -20.50 -15.94
CA LYS A 533 14.54 -21.75 -15.18
C LYS A 533 15.97 -21.88 -14.61
N SER A 534 16.92 -21.08 -15.08
CA SER A 534 18.31 -21.12 -14.60
C SER A 534 18.61 -19.99 -13.61
N ARG A 535 19.47 -20.26 -12.65
CA ARG A 535 20.10 -19.24 -11.81
C ARG A 535 21.15 -18.46 -12.60
N PHE A 536 21.42 -17.24 -12.17
CA PHE A 536 22.53 -16.47 -12.73
C PHE A 536 23.86 -17.20 -12.47
N ASN A 537 24.72 -17.31 -13.50
CA ASN A 537 25.95 -18.07 -13.49
C ASN A 537 25.81 -19.59 -13.27
N ASP A 538 24.67 -20.18 -13.61
CA ASP A 538 24.38 -21.61 -13.52
C ASP A 538 24.69 -22.25 -12.16
N VAL A 539 24.55 -21.47 -11.07
CA VAL A 539 24.73 -21.98 -9.71
C VAL A 539 23.66 -23.01 -9.41
N GLU A 540 24.05 -24.20 -8.98
CA GLU A 540 23.12 -25.27 -8.60
C GLU A 540 22.16 -24.84 -7.49
N LEU A 541 20.94 -25.42 -7.51
CA LEU A 541 19.98 -25.30 -6.42
C LEU A 541 20.53 -25.99 -5.16
N PRO A 542 20.18 -25.52 -3.94
CA PRO A 542 20.65 -26.11 -2.71
C PRO A 542 20.13 -27.54 -2.55
N GLU A 543 20.91 -28.39 -1.92
CA GLU A 543 20.47 -29.72 -1.51
C GLU A 543 19.52 -29.64 -0.32
N ILE A 544 18.32 -30.20 -0.46
CA ILE A 544 17.34 -30.23 0.63
C ILE A 544 17.34 -31.62 1.27
N ILE A 545 17.73 -31.67 2.53
CA ILE A 545 17.79 -32.91 3.33
C ILE A 545 16.58 -32.97 4.27
N PRO A 546 15.58 -33.79 3.97
CA PRO A 546 14.44 -33.98 4.88
C PRO A 546 14.82 -34.84 6.07
N VAL A 547 14.40 -34.48 7.28
CA VAL A 547 14.67 -35.24 8.50
C VAL A 547 13.36 -35.52 9.24
N ASP A 548 13.10 -36.79 9.52
CA ASP A 548 11.91 -37.23 10.28
C ASP A 548 12.08 -36.95 11.78
N VAL A 549 11.39 -35.88 12.23
CA VAL A 549 11.39 -35.44 13.63
C VAL A 549 10.71 -36.46 14.55
N ARG A 550 9.74 -37.25 14.06
CA ARG A 550 9.07 -38.31 14.85
C ARG A 550 10.04 -39.42 15.17
N GLU A 551 10.79 -39.87 14.16
CA GLU A 551 11.79 -40.92 14.34
C GLU A 551 12.87 -40.48 15.32
N MET A 552 13.35 -39.23 15.18
CA MET A 552 14.35 -38.68 16.09
C MET A 552 13.83 -38.56 17.53
N ARG A 553 12.56 -38.16 17.72
CA ARG A 553 11.93 -38.12 19.05
C ARG A 553 11.76 -39.52 19.64
N LYS A 554 11.29 -40.51 18.86
CA LYS A 554 11.18 -41.91 19.32
C LYS A 554 12.49 -42.48 19.77
N LYS A 555 13.60 -42.16 19.09
CA LYS A 555 14.96 -42.62 19.42
C LYS A 555 15.64 -41.76 20.49
N ASN A 556 14.94 -40.77 21.07
CA ASN A 556 15.49 -39.78 22.04
C ASN A 556 16.77 -39.09 21.53
N ARG A 557 16.84 -38.82 20.20
CA ARG A 557 18.00 -38.19 19.55
C ARG A 557 17.83 -36.67 19.35
N MET A 558 16.65 -36.13 19.60
CA MET A 558 16.47 -34.69 19.55
C MET A 558 17.24 -33.99 20.67
N ARG A 559 17.86 -32.85 20.34
CA ARG A 559 18.49 -31.93 21.28
C ARG A 559 17.74 -30.62 21.32
N GLY A 560 16.79 -30.49 22.24
CA GLY A 560 15.83 -29.41 22.23
C GLY A 560 14.95 -29.48 20.96
N ASN A 561 14.99 -28.44 20.16
CA ASN A 561 14.23 -28.35 18.91
C ASN A 561 15.04 -28.76 17.66
N PHE A 562 16.26 -29.29 17.85
CA PHE A 562 17.18 -29.59 16.75
C PHE A 562 17.40 -31.07 16.57
N THR A 563 17.44 -31.49 15.29
CA THR A 563 17.90 -32.84 14.93
C THR A 563 19.43 -32.92 14.91
N PRO A 564 20.02 -34.12 15.14
CA PRO A 564 21.48 -34.29 15.05
C PRO A 564 22.06 -33.87 13.71
N GLU A 565 21.35 -34.14 12.62
CA GLU A 565 21.79 -33.75 11.26
C GLU A 565 21.91 -32.23 11.13
N LEU A 566 20.91 -31.47 11.62
CA LEU A 566 20.96 -30.00 11.57
C LEU A 566 22.15 -29.47 12.39
N LEU A 567 22.33 -29.95 13.63
CA LEU A 567 23.45 -29.52 14.48
C LEU A 567 24.81 -29.86 13.87
N ASN A 568 24.94 -31.04 13.25
CA ASN A 568 26.17 -31.44 12.56
C ASN A 568 26.47 -30.52 11.37
N ARG A 569 25.48 -30.22 10.52
CA ARG A 569 25.66 -29.29 9.38
C ARG A 569 25.99 -27.87 9.83
N MET A 570 25.36 -27.42 10.91
CA MET A 570 25.69 -26.14 11.52
C MET A 570 27.14 -26.10 12.01
N GLN A 571 27.59 -27.13 12.70
CA GLN A 571 28.98 -27.22 13.19
C GLN A 571 29.98 -27.13 12.03
N ILE A 572 29.77 -27.93 10.98
CA ILE A 572 30.62 -27.93 9.78
C ILE A 572 30.68 -26.52 9.15
N ALA A 573 29.56 -25.86 9.01
CA ALA A 573 29.50 -24.52 8.45
C ALA A 573 30.25 -23.48 9.32
N LEU A 574 30.04 -23.54 10.64
CA LEU A 574 30.68 -22.61 11.59
C LEU A 574 32.19 -22.83 11.68
N ASP A 575 32.66 -24.10 11.62
CA ASP A 575 34.08 -24.43 11.56
C ASP A 575 34.73 -23.95 10.26
N GLY A 576 33.95 -23.91 9.19
CA GLY A 576 34.38 -23.34 7.88
C GLY A 576 34.27 -21.83 7.75
N ASP A 577 34.07 -21.08 8.83
CA ASP A 577 33.81 -19.62 8.84
C ASP A 577 32.63 -19.19 7.98
N GLU A 578 31.65 -20.07 7.81
CA GLU A 578 30.41 -19.82 7.08
C GLU A 578 29.24 -19.46 8.02
N GLN A 579 28.14 -19.03 7.43
CA GLN A 579 26.99 -18.53 8.16
C GLN A 579 25.81 -19.50 8.05
N VAL A 580 24.96 -19.48 9.07
CA VAL A 580 23.76 -20.32 9.20
C VAL A 580 22.52 -19.46 9.32
N ILE A 581 21.44 -19.83 8.63
CA ILE A 581 20.10 -19.28 8.84
C ILE A 581 19.18 -20.34 9.44
N LEU A 582 18.51 -19.99 10.54
CA LEU A 582 17.48 -20.82 11.15
C LEU A 582 16.11 -20.18 10.94
N PHE A 583 15.26 -20.85 10.19
CA PHE A 583 13.92 -20.37 9.87
C PHE A 583 12.86 -21.02 10.76
N GLN A 584 12.06 -20.17 11.42
CA GLN A 584 10.90 -20.56 12.18
C GLN A 584 9.69 -19.70 11.80
N ASN A 585 8.66 -20.29 11.24
CA ASN A 585 7.44 -19.53 10.93
C ASN A 585 6.60 -19.30 12.18
N ARG A 586 6.55 -18.03 12.68
CA ARG A 586 5.78 -17.65 13.87
C ARG A 586 4.48 -16.89 13.55
N ARG A 587 4.27 -16.44 12.30
CA ARG A 587 3.13 -15.58 11.98
C ARG A 587 1.81 -16.36 11.96
N GLY A 588 0.81 -15.82 12.67
CA GLY A 588 -0.58 -16.30 12.62
C GLY A 588 -0.81 -17.61 13.36
N PHE A 589 -0.25 -17.75 14.53
CA PHE A 589 -0.45 -18.92 15.38
C PHE A 589 -1.93 -19.09 15.73
N ALA A 590 -2.67 -19.78 14.84
CA ALA A 590 -3.90 -20.44 15.26
C ALA A 590 -3.47 -21.68 16.05
N PRO A 591 -3.78 -21.75 17.36
CA PRO A 591 -3.40 -22.92 18.16
C PRO A 591 -4.05 -24.15 17.54
N MET A 592 -3.23 -25.09 17.12
CA MET A 592 -3.66 -26.40 16.62
C MET A 592 -3.12 -27.49 17.51
N VAL A 593 -3.72 -28.65 17.43
CA VAL A 593 -3.29 -29.83 18.17
C VAL A 593 -2.68 -30.85 17.22
N GLU A 594 -1.66 -31.55 17.73
CA GLU A 594 -0.98 -32.63 17.00
C GLU A 594 -0.72 -33.78 17.98
N CYS A 595 -0.76 -34.99 17.47
CA CYS A 595 -0.29 -36.13 18.23
C CYS A 595 1.24 -36.14 18.26
N LYS A 596 1.85 -36.02 19.43
CA LYS A 596 3.32 -35.99 19.60
C LYS A 596 3.99 -37.31 19.16
N GLN A 597 3.22 -38.43 19.11
CA GLN A 597 3.71 -39.73 18.75
C GLN A 597 3.76 -40.00 17.25
N CYS A 598 2.65 -39.69 16.53
CA CYS A 598 2.51 -40.03 15.11
C CYS A 598 2.31 -38.81 14.19
N ALA A 599 2.33 -37.57 14.77
CA ALA A 599 2.09 -36.31 14.07
C ALA A 599 0.70 -36.20 13.39
N TRP A 600 -0.28 -36.99 13.86
CA TRP A 600 -1.65 -36.81 13.40
C TRP A 600 -2.18 -35.42 13.80
N VAL A 601 -2.77 -34.71 12.82
CA VAL A 601 -3.41 -33.41 13.01
C VAL A 601 -4.87 -33.56 12.62
N PRO A 602 -5.83 -33.07 13.46
CA PRO A 602 -7.24 -33.13 13.12
C PRO A 602 -7.59 -32.25 11.94
N LYS A 603 -8.28 -32.80 10.94
CA LYS A 603 -8.79 -32.08 9.77
C LYS A 603 -10.29 -32.05 9.76
N CYS A 604 -10.87 -31.05 9.10
CA CYS A 604 -12.30 -30.95 8.87
C CYS A 604 -12.74 -31.94 7.77
N GLU A 605 -13.81 -32.68 8.05
CA GLU A 605 -14.37 -33.65 7.09
C GLU A 605 -15.00 -32.99 5.85
N HIS A 606 -15.43 -31.71 5.99
CA HIS A 606 -16.15 -30.98 4.93
C HIS A 606 -15.26 -30.00 4.15
N CYS A 607 -14.06 -29.69 4.61
CA CYS A 607 -13.25 -28.58 4.06
C CYS A 607 -11.79 -28.94 3.76
N ASP A 608 -11.34 -30.13 4.13
CA ASP A 608 -9.94 -30.60 4.03
C ASP A 608 -8.89 -29.59 4.54
N VAL A 609 -9.25 -28.87 5.61
CA VAL A 609 -8.35 -27.96 6.33
C VAL A 609 -8.14 -28.44 7.76
N SER A 610 -6.97 -28.14 8.33
CA SER A 610 -6.72 -28.44 9.75
C SER A 610 -7.67 -27.63 10.64
N LEU A 611 -8.04 -28.22 11.78
CA LEU A 611 -8.93 -27.61 12.75
C LEU A 611 -8.14 -26.70 13.69
N THR A 612 -8.74 -25.57 14.07
CA THR A 612 -8.18 -24.65 15.05
C THR A 612 -8.64 -24.99 16.45
N TYR A 613 -7.71 -25.01 17.39
CA TYR A 613 -8.01 -25.24 18.80
C TYR A 613 -8.45 -23.95 19.50
N HIS A 614 -9.65 -23.94 20.07
CA HIS A 614 -10.16 -22.86 20.88
C HIS A 614 -10.01 -23.19 22.37
N LYS A 615 -8.98 -22.66 23.01
CA LYS A 615 -8.65 -22.93 24.42
C LYS A 615 -9.83 -22.63 25.39
N ARG A 616 -10.62 -21.57 25.12
CA ARG A 616 -11.76 -21.16 25.98
C ARG A 616 -12.85 -22.22 26.03
N PHE A 617 -13.09 -22.89 24.91
CA PHE A 617 -14.15 -23.89 24.78
C PHE A 617 -13.63 -25.33 24.81
N ASN A 618 -12.31 -25.48 24.84
CA ASN A 618 -11.62 -26.77 24.72
C ASN A 618 -12.09 -27.59 23.50
N GLN A 619 -12.29 -26.92 22.38
CA GLN A 619 -12.85 -27.52 21.16
C GLN A 619 -12.00 -27.21 19.93
N LEU A 620 -12.18 -28.04 18.91
CA LEU A 620 -11.57 -27.87 17.57
C LEU A 620 -12.63 -27.37 16.61
N THR A 621 -12.37 -26.27 15.90
CA THR A 621 -13.36 -25.66 14.98
C THR A 621 -12.77 -25.47 13.61
N CYS A 622 -13.55 -25.77 12.57
CA CYS A 622 -13.24 -25.41 11.19
C CYS A 622 -13.66 -23.98 10.90
N HIS A 623 -12.72 -23.11 10.50
CA HIS A 623 -13.01 -21.69 10.20
C HIS A 623 -13.64 -21.43 8.82
N TYR A 624 -13.95 -22.47 8.07
CA TYR A 624 -14.60 -22.38 6.76
C TYR A 624 -16.08 -22.78 6.80
N CYS A 625 -16.42 -23.86 7.50
CA CYS A 625 -17.80 -24.32 7.58
C CYS A 625 -18.43 -24.19 8.98
N GLY A 626 -17.65 -23.82 10.01
CA GLY A 626 -18.11 -23.66 11.38
C GLY A 626 -18.24 -24.99 12.14
N PHE A 627 -17.94 -26.13 11.52
CA PHE A 627 -18.11 -27.42 12.19
C PHE A 627 -17.15 -27.54 13.37
N THR A 628 -17.68 -27.99 14.53
CA THR A 628 -16.93 -28.04 15.79
C THR A 628 -16.82 -29.50 16.24
N TYR A 629 -15.61 -29.88 16.66
CA TYR A 629 -15.27 -31.22 17.10
C TYR A 629 -14.74 -31.16 18.54
N GLU A 630 -14.96 -32.24 19.27
CA GLU A 630 -14.30 -32.44 20.55
C GLU A 630 -12.83 -32.87 20.33
N ILE A 631 -11.96 -32.55 21.27
CA ILE A 631 -10.57 -33.01 21.21
C ILE A 631 -10.56 -34.49 21.58
N PRO A 632 -10.04 -35.36 20.72
CA PRO A 632 -9.93 -36.77 21.04
C PRO A 632 -9.02 -36.97 22.26
N LYS A 633 -9.43 -37.78 23.19
CA LYS A 633 -8.62 -38.15 24.38
C LYS A 633 -7.42 -39.03 24.01
N VAL A 634 -7.58 -39.81 22.96
CA VAL A 634 -6.56 -40.65 22.34
C VAL A 634 -6.45 -40.35 20.87
N CYS A 635 -5.28 -40.45 20.31
CA CYS A 635 -5.07 -40.22 18.87
C CYS A 635 -5.79 -41.27 18.03
N PRO A 636 -6.70 -40.85 17.11
CA PRO A 636 -7.38 -41.80 16.24
C PRO A 636 -6.46 -42.62 15.32
N ALA A 637 -5.27 -42.07 15.01
CA ALA A 637 -4.33 -42.70 14.09
C ALA A 637 -3.42 -43.76 14.77
N CYS A 638 -3.01 -43.52 16.04
CA CYS A 638 -2.06 -44.40 16.71
C CYS A 638 -2.50 -44.91 18.11
N GLY A 639 -3.68 -44.52 18.57
CA GLY A 639 -4.23 -44.96 19.86
C GLY A 639 -3.57 -44.39 21.11
N GLN A 640 -2.60 -43.48 20.97
CA GLN A 640 -1.84 -42.96 22.12
C GLN A 640 -2.47 -41.67 22.68
N PRO A 641 -2.45 -41.44 23.99
CA PRO A 641 -3.00 -40.24 24.64
C PRO A 641 -1.98 -39.08 24.62
N THR A 642 -1.38 -38.79 23.45
CA THR A 642 -0.26 -37.82 23.31
C THR A 642 -0.65 -36.61 22.47
N ILE A 643 -1.93 -36.27 22.41
CA ILE A 643 -2.39 -35.08 21.71
C ILE A 643 -2.05 -33.83 22.52
N GLY A 644 -1.42 -32.85 21.91
CA GLY A 644 -1.00 -31.62 22.54
C GLY A 644 -0.98 -30.40 21.63
N VAL A 645 -0.99 -29.22 22.22
CA VAL A 645 -0.88 -27.95 21.49
C VAL A 645 0.56 -27.73 21.01
N MET A 646 0.74 -27.36 19.75
CA MET A 646 2.04 -27.17 19.11
C MET A 646 2.46 -25.69 19.06
N GLY A 647 3.79 -25.44 19.17
CA GLY A 647 4.46 -24.21 18.83
C GLY A 647 5.52 -23.72 19.85
N PHE A 648 6.62 -23.19 19.33
CA PHE A 648 7.69 -22.51 20.09
C PHE A 648 8.16 -21.24 19.38
N GLY A 649 8.63 -20.23 20.15
CA GLY A 649 9.03 -18.92 19.61
C GLY A 649 10.52 -18.84 19.25
N THR A 650 10.90 -17.78 18.54
CA THR A 650 12.29 -17.48 18.16
C THR A 650 13.21 -17.25 19.37
N GLU A 651 12.68 -16.73 20.49
CA GLU A 651 13.41 -16.58 21.74
C GLU A 651 13.94 -17.90 22.27
N ARG A 652 13.06 -18.90 22.32
CA ARG A 652 13.45 -20.22 22.77
C ARG A 652 14.48 -20.89 21.87
N ILE A 653 14.42 -20.64 20.57
CA ILE A 653 15.42 -21.13 19.62
C ILE A 653 16.78 -20.48 19.92
N GLU A 654 16.80 -19.19 20.21
CA GLU A 654 18.01 -18.45 20.57
C GLU A 654 18.64 -19.01 21.85
N GLU A 655 17.82 -19.25 22.88
CA GLU A 655 18.25 -19.89 24.15
C GLU A 655 18.81 -21.29 23.90
N ASP A 656 18.10 -22.12 23.13
CA ASP A 656 18.54 -23.48 22.82
C ASP A 656 19.85 -23.47 22.01
N ILE A 657 20.03 -22.54 21.05
CA ILE A 657 21.28 -22.40 20.30
C ILE A 657 22.44 -21.94 21.17
N ALA A 658 22.22 -21.01 22.08
CA ALA A 658 23.27 -20.56 23.00
C ALA A 658 23.83 -21.69 23.87
N GLN A 659 23.01 -22.72 24.18
CA GLN A 659 23.49 -23.91 24.92
C GLN A 659 24.35 -24.82 24.02
N HIS A 660 24.07 -24.91 22.73
CA HIS A 660 24.82 -25.78 21.78
C HIS A 660 26.09 -25.09 21.24
N PHE A 661 26.04 -23.76 21.08
CA PHE A 661 27.10 -22.95 20.48
C PHE A 661 27.38 -21.70 21.33
N PRO A 662 27.86 -21.84 22.56
CA PRO A 662 27.95 -20.75 23.56
C PRO A 662 28.86 -19.58 23.12
N ASN A 663 29.84 -19.83 22.24
CA ASN A 663 30.78 -18.81 21.79
C ASN A 663 30.49 -18.23 20.41
N ILE A 664 29.36 -18.60 19.79
CA ILE A 664 28.99 -18.14 18.45
C ILE A 664 28.01 -16.99 18.56
N PRO A 665 28.31 -15.83 17.94
CA PRO A 665 27.39 -14.71 17.95
C PRO A 665 26.15 -15.01 17.12
N VAL A 666 24.98 -14.82 17.73
CA VAL A 666 23.65 -15.07 17.19
C VAL A 666 22.89 -13.76 17.03
N SER A 667 22.15 -13.60 15.96
CA SER A 667 21.17 -12.52 15.80
C SER A 667 19.77 -13.07 15.61
N ARG A 668 18.79 -12.35 16.16
CA ARG A 668 17.38 -12.64 15.94
C ARG A 668 16.71 -11.56 15.09
N MET A 669 15.95 -11.97 14.07
CA MET A 669 15.20 -11.09 13.19
C MET A 669 13.72 -11.46 13.21
N ASP A 670 12.97 -10.81 14.08
CA ASP A 670 11.52 -10.92 14.21
C ASP A 670 10.88 -9.56 14.48
N LEU A 671 9.55 -9.52 14.64
CA LEU A 671 8.82 -8.26 14.88
C LEU A 671 9.27 -7.52 16.14
N ASP A 672 9.74 -8.24 17.16
CA ASP A 672 10.12 -7.64 18.44
C ASP A 672 11.49 -6.99 18.36
N THR A 673 12.42 -7.60 17.63
CA THR A 673 13.79 -7.09 17.45
C THR A 673 13.89 -6.04 16.35
N THR A 674 12.92 -5.95 15.44
CA THR A 674 12.94 -5.08 14.24
C THR A 674 11.90 -3.97 14.28
N ARG A 675 11.51 -3.48 15.46
CA ARG A 675 10.52 -2.41 15.61
C ARG A 675 10.98 -1.09 15.00
N SER A 676 12.28 -0.76 15.04
CA SER A 676 12.84 0.40 14.37
C SER A 676 13.53 0.02 13.05
N ARG A 677 13.56 0.95 12.10
CA ARG A 677 14.29 0.78 10.85
C ARG A 677 15.78 0.58 11.08
N SER A 678 16.36 1.36 11.98
CA SER A 678 17.79 1.26 12.31
C SER A 678 18.18 -0.09 12.89
N ALA A 679 17.34 -0.68 13.76
CA ALA A 679 17.59 -2.01 14.30
C ALA A 679 17.55 -3.09 13.21
N TYR A 680 16.60 -3.01 12.29
CA TYR A 680 16.50 -3.92 11.15
C TYR A 680 17.74 -3.82 10.23
N GLU A 681 18.12 -2.60 9.85
CA GLU A 681 19.30 -2.35 8.99
C GLU A 681 20.61 -2.80 9.68
N GLN A 682 20.73 -2.56 10.99
CA GLN A 682 21.90 -2.98 11.76
C GLN A 682 22.05 -4.51 11.81
N ILE A 683 20.97 -5.27 12.02
CA ILE A 683 21.01 -6.74 12.03
C ILE A 683 21.49 -7.26 10.67
N ILE A 684 21.00 -6.69 9.56
CA ILE A 684 21.41 -7.06 8.20
C ILE A 684 22.88 -6.74 7.97
N GLU A 685 23.31 -5.56 8.37
CA GLU A 685 24.70 -5.12 8.19
C GLU A 685 25.68 -5.99 8.99
N ASP A 686 25.36 -6.26 10.27
CA ASP A 686 26.18 -7.08 11.14
C ASP A 686 26.27 -8.53 10.63
N PHE A 687 25.18 -9.08 10.10
CA PHE A 687 25.20 -10.39 9.49
C PHE A 687 25.97 -10.40 8.16
N SER A 688 25.76 -9.40 7.30
CA SER A 688 26.52 -9.28 6.03
C SER A 688 28.02 -9.14 6.24
N LYS A 689 28.44 -8.45 7.32
CA LYS A 689 29.85 -8.29 7.70
C LYS A 689 30.40 -9.47 8.52
N LYS A 690 29.69 -10.55 8.65
CA LYS A 690 30.04 -11.75 9.44
C LYS A 690 30.29 -11.50 10.93
N LYS A 691 29.83 -10.40 11.51
CA LYS A 691 29.89 -10.17 12.94
C LYS A 691 29.02 -11.21 13.71
N ASN A 692 27.89 -11.59 13.09
CA ASN A 692 27.01 -12.66 13.54
C ASN A 692 27.09 -13.84 12.59
N LYS A 693 27.18 -15.06 13.14
CA LYS A 693 27.32 -16.30 12.37
C LYS A 693 26.01 -17.05 12.20
N ILE A 694 25.09 -16.89 13.13
CA ILE A 694 23.77 -17.52 13.10
C ILE A 694 22.71 -16.43 13.09
N LEU A 695 21.80 -16.51 12.12
CA LEU A 695 20.63 -15.66 12.03
C LEU A 695 19.35 -16.50 12.24
N ILE A 696 18.65 -16.23 13.33
CA ILE A 696 17.36 -16.84 13.62
C ILE A 696 16.25 -15.88 13.17
N GLY A 697 15.30 -16.35 12.39
CA GLY A 697 14.26 -15.43 11.96
C GLY A 697 12.98 -16.09 11.45
N THR A 698 12.00 -15.20 11.23
CA THR A 698 10.69 -15.55 10.70
C THR A 698 10.63 -15.23 9.20
N GLN A 699 9.46 -15.02 8.64
CA GLN A 699 9.28 -14.59 7.24
C GLN A 699 10.12 -13.38 6.82
N MET A 700 10.69 -12.63 7.78
CA MET A 700 11.51 -11.46 7.44
C MET A 700 12.84 -11.83 6.79
N ILE A 701 13.39 -13.00 7.08
CA ILE A 701 14.65 -13.49 6.48
C ILE A 701 14.47 -14.08 5.08
N THR A 702 13.22 -14.36 4.67
CA THR A 702 12.96 -14.97 3.37
C THR A 702 13.01 -13.99 2.21
N LYS A 703 13.00 -12.66 2.48
CA LYS A 703 12.67 -11.64 1.47
C LYS A 703 13.77 -10.59 1.33
N GLY A 704 14.11 -10.26 0.09
CA GLY A 704 14.89 -9.08 -0.26
C GLY A 704 16.32 -8.99 0.33
N LEU A 705 16.80 -10.06 0.96
CA LEU A 705 18.12 -10.12 1.57
C LEU A 705 19.05 -10.97 0.71
N ASP A 706 20.26 -10.49 0.52
CA ASP A 706 21.31 -11.17 -0.23
C ASP A 706 22.53 -11.38 0.67
N PHE A 707 22.81 -12.64 1.01
CA PHE A 707 23.92 -13.01 1.86
C PHE A 707 24.84 -13.99 1.13
N ASP A 708 26.07 -13.61 0.95
CA ASP A 708 27.05 -14.37 0.16
C ASP A 708 27.66 -15.60 0.86
N HIS A 709 27.54 -15.66 2.19
CA HIS A 709 28.28 -16.61 3.02
C HIS A 709 27.41 -17.64 3.74
N VAL A 710 26.13 -17.73 3.38
CA VAL A 710 25.20 -18.67 4.00
C VAL A 710 25.32 -20.03 3.28
N SER A 711 25.83 -21.04 3.98
CA SER A 711 25.96 -22.41 3.47
C SER A 711 24.87 -23.33 3.99
N VAL A 712 24.36 -23.09 5.20
CA VAL A 712 23.34 -23.94 5.83
C VAL A 712 22.08 -23.14 6.16
N VAL A 713 20.95 -23.69 5.80
CA VAL A 713 19.63 -23.22 6.20
C VAL A 713 18.88 -24.33 6.94
N GLY A 714 18.42 -24.05 8.16
CA GLY A 714 17.58 -24.96 8.94
C GLY A 714 16.13 -24.52 8.94
N ILE A 715 15.23 -25.32 8.37
CA ILE A 715 13.77 -25.15 8.49
C ILE A 715 13.30 -25.97 9.68
N LEU A 716 12.98 -25.31 10.79
CA LEU A 716 12.78 -25.98 12.08
C LEU A 716 11.45 -26.72 12.21
N SER A 717 10.42 -26.31 11.49
CA SER A 717 9.11 -26.96 11.51
C SER A 717 8.32 -26.70 10.21
N ALA A 718 8.39 -27.63 9.29
CA ALA A 718 7.57 -27.61 8.07
C ALA A 718 6.08 -27.84 8.40
N ASP A 719 5.81 -28.68 9.40
CA ASP A 719 4.45 -29.06 9.80
C ASP A 719 3.58 -27.88 10.19
N LEU A 720 4.14 -26.89 10.90
CA LEU A 720 3.41 -25.68 11.28
C LEU A 720 2.92 -24.85 10.07
N MET A 721 3.64 -24.91 8.96
CA MET A 721 3.27 -24.22 7.73
C MET A 721 2.21 -25.00 6.96
N MET A 722 2.37 -26.30 6.84
CA MET A 722 1.46 -27.18 6.09
C MET A 722 0.10 -27.34 6.76
N ASN A 723 0.09 -27.41 8.09
CA ASN A 723 -1.12 -27.66 8.88
C ASN A 723 -1.83 -26.37 9.32
N TYR A 724 -1.49 -25.23 8.75
CA TYR A 724 -2.21 -24.00 9.03
C TYR A 724 -3.68 -24.11 8.54
N PRO A 725 -4.69 -23.67 9.32
CA PRO A 725 -6.10 -23.85 8.97
C PRO A 725 -6.55 -22.87 7.89
N ASP A 726 -5.98 -22.97 6.70
CA ASP A 726 -6.30 -22.18 5.52
C ASP A 726 -6.16 -23.05 4.28
N PHE A 727 -7.05 -22.92 3.29
CA PHE A 727 -6.98 -23.67 2.05
C PHE A 727 -5.71 -23.37 1.21
N ARG A 728 -5.03 -22.24 1.48
CA ARG A 728 -3.74 -21.87 0.88
C ARG A 728 -2.53 -22.38 1.68
N ALA A 729 -2.74 -23.18 2.73
CA ALA A 729 -1.65 -23.58 3.62
C ALA A 729 -0.51 -24.29 2.88
N HIS A 730 -0.83 -25.22 1.99
CA HIS A 730 0.16 -25.97 1.21
C HIS A 730 0.89 -25.06 0.21
N GLU A 731 0.17 -24.20 -0.53
CA GLU A 731 0.77 -23.20 -1.42
C GLU A 731 1.75 -22.29 -0.67
N ARG A 732 1.32 -21.72 0.45
CA ARG A 732 2.17 -20.83 1.26
C ARG A 732 3.36 -21.55 1.89
N ALA A 733 3.17 -22.80 2.31
CA ALA A 733 4.25 -23.62 2.84
C ALA A 733 5.31 -23.88 1.76
N PHE A 734 4.89 -24.28 0.55
CA PHE A 734 5.77 -24.44 -0.60
C PHE A 734 6.54 -23.14 -0.89
N GLN A 735 5.85 -22.02 -1.05
CA GLN A 735 6.44 -20.73 -1.34
C GLN A 735 7.47 -20.30 -0.28
N MET A 736 7.17 -20.46 1.00
CA MET A 736 8.09 -20.13 2.07
C MET A 736 9.31 -21.03 2.12
N MET A 737 9.12 -22.35 1.96
CA MET A 737 10.22 -23.32 1.96
C MET A 737 11.16 -23.07 0.77
N GLU A 738 10.63 -22.81 -0.43
CA GLU A 738 11.41 -22.47 -1.62
C GLU A 738 12.20 -21.16 -1.44
N GLN A 739 11.54 -20.11 -0.92
CA GLN A 739 12.22 -18.82 -0.69
C GLN A 739 13.35 -18.91 0.32
N VAL A 740 13.12 -19.64 1.43
CA VAL A 740 14.13 -19.84 2.47
C VAL A 740 15.27 -20.71 1.94
N SER A 741 14.95 -21.79 1.23
CA SER A 741 15.93 -22.68 0.61
C SER A 741 16.81 -21.90 -0.36
N GLY A 742 16.24 -20.98 -1.14
CA GLY A 742 16.96 -20.12 -2.05
C GLY A 742 18.01 -19.20 -1.39
N ARG A 743 18.06 -19.11 -0.04
CA ARG A 743 19.11 -18.38 0.70
C ARG A 743 20.38 -19.16 0.91
N ALA A 744 20.32 -20.49 0.82
CA ALA A 744 21.49 -21.36 0.92
C ALA A 744 22.25 -21.42 -0.40
N GLY A 745 23.58 -21.32 -0.34
CA GLY A 745 24.49 -21.51 -1.47
C GLY A 745 24.47 -20.37 -2.49
N ARG A 746 25.62 -19.66 -2.59
CA ARG A 746 25.87 -18.62 -3.59
C ARG A 746 27.35 -18.58 -3.92
N LYS A 747 27.74 -17.88 -4.98
CA LYS A 747 29.15 -17.72 -5.41
C LYS A 747 29.93 -19.04 -5.46
N ASN A 748 29.46 -19.98 -6.29
CA ASN A 748 30.14 -21.25 -6.62
C ASN A 748 30.17 -22.33 -5.52
N ARG A 749 29.30 -22.24 -4.49
CA ARG A 749 29.14 -23.32 -3.50
C ARG A 749 27.71 -23.77 -3.41
N LYS A 750 27.48 -25.09 -3.46
CA LYS A 750 26.18 -25.71 -3.22
C LYS A 750 25.82 -25.56 -1.75
N GLY A 751 24.66 -24.95 -1.47
CA GLY A 751 24.16 -24.83 -0.11
C GLY A 751 23.39 -26.08 0.33
N VAL A 752 23.22 -26.22 1.64
CA VAL A 752 22.47 -27.32 2.25
C VAL A 752 21.30 -26.75 3.04
N VAL A 753 20.13 -27.37 2.85
CA VAL A 753 18.91 -27.03 3.59
C VAL A 753 18.51 -28.26 4.41
N VAL A 754 18.47 -28.15 5.72
CA VAL A 754 17.94 -29.23 6.58
C VAL A 754 16.48 -28.89 6.90
N LEU A 755 15.58 -29.74 6.39
CA LEU A 755 14.15 -29.57 6.55
C LEU A 755 13.62 -30.55 7.59
N GLN A 756 13.26 -30.06 8.76
CA GLN A 756 12.69 -30.85 9.85
C GLN A 756 11.17 -30.97 9.68
N ALA A 757 10.68 -32.18 9.53
CA ALA A 757 9.26 -32.47 9.32
C ALA A 757 8.84 -33.76 10.04
N SER A 758 7.59 -33.82 10.45
CA SER A 758 6.99 -35.03 11.03
C SER A 758 6.60 -36.06 9.96
N GLN A 759 6.41 -35.62 8.73
CA GLN A 759 6.08 -36.46 7.58
C GLN A 759 6.93 -36.07 6.36
N PRO A 760 8.22 -36.42 6.35
CA PRO A 760 9.13 -36.01 5.27
C PRO A 760 8.75 -36.60 3.89
N GLU A 761 7.99 -37.71 3.87
CA GLU A 761 7.50 -38.35 2.67
C GLU A 761 6.18 -37.75 2.12
N SER A 762 5.67 -36.66 2.74
CA SER A 762 4.44 -36.05 2.24
C SER A 762 4.61 -35.50 0.81
N PRO A 763 3.57 -35.52 -0.02
CA PRO A 763 3.65 -35.04 -1.41
C PRO A 763 4.24 -33.63 -1.52
N LEU A 764 3.85 -32.70 -0.65
CA LEU A 764 4.34 -31.34 -0.66
C LEU A 764 5.85 -31.25 -0.39
N ILE A 765 6.35 -32.00 0.60
CA ILE A 765 7.80 -32.02 0.90
C ILE A 765 8.59 -32.60 -0.24
N ARG A 766 8.12 -33.68 -0.89
CA ARG A 766 8.74 -34.22 -2.10
C ARG A 766 8.80 -33.18 -3.22
N GLN A 767 7.73 -32.40 -3.41
CA GLN A 767 7.68 -31.34 -4.41
C GLN A 767 8.69 -30.22 -4.07
N VAL A 768 8.84 -29.85 -2.79
CA VAL A 768 9.86 -28.88 -2.35
C VAL A 768 11.27 -29.40 -2.59
N ILE A 769 11.55 -30.68 -2.29
CA ILE A 769 12.87 -31.29 -2.53
C ILE A 769 13.20 -31.31 -4.03
N ALA A 770 12.20 -31.58 -4.87
CA ALA A 770 12.35 -31.62 -6.32
C ALA A 770 12.24 -30.23 -6.98
N HIS A 771 11.99 -29.17 -6.23
CA HIS A 771 11.67 -27.83 -6.75
C HIS A 771 10.51 -27.84 -7.76
N ASP A 772 9.55 -28.77 -7.58
CA ASP A 772 8.44 -29.04 -8.49
C ASP A 772 7.24 -28.14 -8.17
N TYR A 773 7.30 -26.88 -8.66
CA TYR A 773 6.18 -25.97 -8.56
C TYR A 773 4.94 -26.47 -9.32
N GLU A 774 5.11 -27.08 -10.50
CA GLU A 774 3.99 -27.54 -11.34
C GLU A 774 3.23 -28.70 -10.68
N GLY A 775 3.92 -29.62 -10.04
CA GLY A 775 3.30 -30.69 -9.26
C GLY A 775 2.48 -30.14 -8.09
N MET A 776 3.02 -29.19 -7.34
CA MET A 776 2.29 -28.50 -6.25
C MET A 776 1.06 -27.77 -6.80
N TYR A 777 1.20 -27.04 -7.91
CA TYR A 777 0.11 -26.30 -8.54
C TYR A 777 -1.03 -27.25 -8.97
N ASN A 778 -0.73 -28.35 -9.64
CA ASN A 778 -1.72 -29.32 -10.10
C ASN A 778 -2.46 -29.99 -8.93
N MET A 779 -1.75 -30.36 -7.88
CA MET A 779 -2.34 -30.87 -6.64
C MET A 779 -3.30 -29.85 -6.03
N GLN A 780 -2.87 -28.60 -5.87
CA GLN A 780 -3.69 -27.53 -5.32
C GLN A 780 -4.90 -27.21 -6.20
N LEU A 781 -4.78 -27.23 -7.51
CA LEU A 781 -5.92 -27.02 -8.40
C LEU A 781 -7.00 -28.08 -8.23
N SER A 782 -6.61 -29.35 -8.09
CA SER A 782 -7.54 -30.47 -7.90
C SER A 782 -8.33 -30.28 -6.59
N GLU A 783 -7.65 -29.98 -5.48
CA GLU A 783 -8.27 -29.70 -4.19
C GLU A 783 -9.22 -28.50 -4.26
N ARG A 784 -8.76 -27.38 -4.83
CA ARG A 784 -9.53 -26.14 -4.94
C ARG A 784 -10.77 -26.30 -5.81
N LYS A 785 -10.71 -27.12 -6.85
CA LYS A 785 -11.87 -27.46 -7.69
C LYS A 785 -12.89 -28.25 -6.90
N ALA A 786 -12.46 -29.29 -6.17
CA ALA A 786 -13.34 -30.15 -5.37
C ALA A 786 -14.10 -29.36 -4.28
N PHE A 787 -13.42 -28.40 -3.64
CA PHE A 787 -13.99 -27.61 -2.55
C PHE A 787 -14.49 -26.21 -2.97
N SER A 788 -14.55 -25.91 -4.26
CA SER A 788 -15.00 -24.62 -4.78
C SER A 788 -14.23 -23.44 -4.16
N TYR A 789 -12.89 -23.44 -4.29
CA TYR A 789 -12.02 -22.35 -3.88
C TYR A 789 -11.46 -21.57 -5.10
N PRO A 790 -10.93 -20.36 -4.92
CA PRO A 790 -10.19 -19.66 -5.99
C PRO A 790 -9.06 -20.52 -6.55
N PRO A 791 -8.84 -20.58 -7.89
CA PRO A 791 -9.36 -19.66 -8.91
C PRO A 791 -10.75 -19.97 -9.50
N TYR A 792 -11.45 -21.00 -9.04
CA TYR A 792 -12.75 -21.41 -9.59
C TYR A 792 -13.93 -20.60 -9.07
N THR A 793 -13.79 -20.03 -7.89
CA THR A 793 -14.80 -19.18 -7.26
C THR A 793 -14.16 -17.91 -6.72
N ARG A 794 -14.97 -16.92 -6.40
CA ARG A 794 -14.58 -15.73 -5.64
C ARG A 794 -15.07 -15.88 -4.20
N LEU A 795 -14.22 -15.53 -3.25
CA LEU A 795 -14.58 -15.53 -1.82
C LEU A 795 -14.86 -14.12 -1.33
N ILE A 796 -15.89 -13.99 -0.53
CA ILE A 796 -16.19 -12.79 0.25
C ILE A 796 -16.36 -13.22 1.70
N TYR A 797 -15.52 -12.70 2.60
CA TYR A 797 -15.71 -12.85 4.04
C TYR A 797 -16.51 -11.67 4.55
N ILE A 798 -17.54 -11.96 5.33
CA ILE A 798 -18.37 -10.97 5.98
C ILE A 798 -18.11 -11.08 7.48
N TYR A 799 -17.62 -10.01 8.07
CA TYR A 799 -17.30 -9.94 9.49
C TYR A 799 -18.35 -9.09 10.21
N LEU A 800 -18.87 -9.63 11.30
CA LEU A 800 -19.79 -8.97 12.19
C LEU A 800 -19.11 -8.86 13.56
N LYS A 801 -19.14 -7.67 14.18
CA LYS A 801 -18.48 -7.39 15.45
C LYS A 801 -19.44 -6.68 16.39
N HIS A 802 -19.44 -7.10 17.66
CA HIS A 802 -20.22 -6.47 18.73
C HIS A 802 -19.56 -6.67 20.10
N ARG A 803 -19.90 -5.82 21.08
CA ARG A 803 -19.40 -5.95 22.46
C ARG A 803 -20.13 -7.05 23.22
N ASP A 804 -21.39 -7.26 22.96
CA ASP A 804 -22.22 -8.31 23.53
C ASP A 804 -22.17 -9.54 22.63
N GLU A 805 -21.73 -10.68 23.21
CA GLU A 805 -21.55 -11.93 22.47
C GLU A 805 -22.90 -12.58 22.12
N THR A 806 -23.88 -12.48 23.02
CA THR A 806 -25.21 -13.09 22.86
C THR A 806 -25.98 -12.39 21.74
N LEU A 807 -25.98 -11.06 21.76
CA LEU A 807 -26.58 -10.25 20.71
C LEU A 807 -25.90 -10.47 19.36
N LEU A 808 -24.55 -10.55 19.34
CA LEU A 808 -23.82 -10.85 18.13
C LEU A 808 -24.20 -12.22 17.55
N GLN A 809 -24.36 -13.24 18.39
CA GLN A 809 -24.80 -14.57 17.97
C GLN A 809 -26.17 -14.52 17.33
N GLU A 810 -27.16 -13.91 17.99
CA GLU A 810 -28.52 -13.77 17.47
C GLU A 810 -28.54 -13.06 16.12
N LEU A 811 -27.95 -11.87 16.05
CA LEU A 811 -27.96 -11.04 14.84
C LEU A 811 -27.16 -11.66 13.70
N SER A 812 -26.06 -12.34 13.98
CA SER A 812 -25.27 -13.01 12.95
C SER A 812 -25.99 -14.21 12.35
N VAL A 813 -26.70 -14.98 13.13
CA VAL A 813 -27.54 -16.09 12.64
C VAL A 813 -28.65 -15.54 11.75
N ARG A 814 -29.39 -14.51 12.20
CA ARG A 814 -30.46 -13.87 11.42
C ARG A 814 -29.96 -13.32 10.09
N TYR A 815 -28.83 -12.58 10.12
CA TYR A 815 -28.18 -12.05 8.91
C TYR A 815 -27.79 -13.17 7.94
N THR A 816 -27.20 -14.25 8.45
CA THR A 816 -26.82 -15.40 7.64
C THR A 816 -28.00 -16.12 7.03
N SER A 817 -29.13 -16.21 7.76
CA SER A 817 -30.38 -16.82 7.24
C SER A 817 -30.92 -16.03 6.05
N LEU A 818 -30.96 -14.69 6.13
CA LEU A 818 -31.37 -13.83 5.02
C LEU A 818 -30.45 -13.97 3.81
N LEU A 819 -29.16 -14.09 4.05
CA LEU A 819 -28.20 -14.35 2.96
C LEU A 819 -28.44 -15.72 2.32
N ARG A 820 -28.76 -16.76 3.11
CA ARG A 820 -29.06 -18.11 2.59
C ARG A 820 -30.36 -18.17 1.78
N GLU A 821 -31.34 -17.36 2.08
CA GLU A 821 -32.57 -17.26 1.27
C GLU A 821 -32.24 -16.85 -0.18
N VAL A 822 -31.22 -16.01 -0.39
CA VAL A 822 -30.84 -15.50 -1.72
C VAL A 822 -29.72 -16.33 -2.34
N PHE A 823 -28.68 -16.64 -1.57
CA PHE A 823 -27.45 -17.26 -2.09
C PHE A 823 -27.39 -18.78 -1.87
N GLY A 824 -28.32 -19.36 -1.10
CA GLY A 824 -28.40 -20.79 -0.85
C GLY A 824 -27.14 -21.38 -0.18
N ALA A 825 -26.69 -22.50 -0.68
CA ALA A 825 -25.53 -23.25 -0.18
C ALA A 825 -24.18 -22.53 -0.34
N ARG A 826 -24.15 -21.40 -1.05
CA ARG A 826 -22.96 -20.55 -1.19
C ARG A 826 -22.58 -19.82 0.11
N VAL A 827 -23.47 -19.80 1.11
CA VAL A 827 -23.28 -19.12 2.40
C VAL A 827 -22.91 -20.13 3.47
N LEU A 828 -21.70 -19.99 4.03
CA LEU A 828 -21.17 -20.82 5.12
C LEU A 828 -21.03 -19.96 6.38
N GLY A 829 -21.21 -20.57 7.54
CA GLY A 829 -21.17 -19.89 8.85
C GLY A 829 -22.58 -19.57 9.38
N PRO A 830 -22.76 -18.65 10.38
CA PRO A 830 -21.71 -17.83 11.00
C PRO A 830 -20.80 -18.65 11.91
N ASP A 831 -19.52 -18.30 11.93
CA ASP A 831 -18.49 -19.02 12.69
C ASP A 831 -17.55 -18.06 13.45
N ASN A 832 -16.83 -18.61 14.42
CA ASN A 832 -15.77 -17.89 15.12
C ASN A 832 -14.49 -17.85 14.28
N PRO A 833 -13.94 -16.68 13.96
CA PRO A 833 -12.60 -16.61 13.36
C PRO A 833 -11.54 -17.07 14.36
N PRO A 834 -10.29 -17.36 13.92
CA PRO A 834 -9.17 -17.78 14.80
C PRO A 834 -8.97 -16.85 16.00
N VAL A 835 -9.20 -15.55 15.80
CA VAL A 835 -9.25 -14.54 16.86
C VAL A 835 -10.70 -14.08 17.00
N ALA A 836 -11.41 -14.69 17.93
CA ALA A 836 -12.83 -14.44 18.14
C ALA A 836 -13.14 -13.14 18.90
N ARG A 837 -12.13 -12.45 19.47
CA ARG A 837 -12.32 -11.21 20.24
C ARG A 837 -11.11 -10.29 20.11
N ILE A 838 -11.33 -9.02 19.70
CA ILE A 838 -10.30 -7.97 19.58
C ILE A 838 -10.85 -6.70 20.23
N GLN A 839 -10.09 -6.05 21.10
CA GLN A 839 -10.46 -4.79 21.77
C GLN A 839 -11.88 -4.79 22.35
N SER A 840 -12.20 -5.85 23.08
CA SER A 840 -13.53 -6.07 23.66
C SER A 840 -14.69 -6.27 22.67
N LEU A 841 -14.41 -6.41 21.39
CA LEU A 841 -15.40 -6.75 20.35
C LEU A 841 -15.30 -8.24 20.02
N TYR A 842 -16.39 -8.97 20.20
CA TYR A 842 -16.56 -10.32 19.69
C TYR A 842 -16.75 -10.29 18.18
N ILE A 843 -16.33 -11.34 17.49
CA ILE A 843 -16.31 -11.41 16.02
C ILE A 843 -17.01 -12.68 15.56
N ARG A 844 -17.86 -12.55 14.56
CA ARG A 844 -18.40 -13.68 13.78
C ARG A 844 -18.04 -13.49 12.32
N LYS A 845 -17.82 -14.59 11.61
CA LYS A 845 -17.45 -14.60 10.19
C LYS A 845 -18.46 -15.44 9.39
N VAL A 846 -18.94 -14.89 8.31
CA VAL A 846 -19.74 -15.58 7.28
C VAL A 846 -18.88 -15.65 6.01
N VAL A 847 -18.90 -16.78 5.32
CA VAL A 847 -18.18 -16.98 4.05
C VAL A 847 -19.19 -17.10 2.92
N LEU A 848 -19.04 -16.26 1.92
CA LEU A 848 -19.82 -16.30 0.69
C LEU A 848 -18.91 -16.75 -0.46
N LYS A 849 -19.25 -17.88 -1.10
CA LYS A 849 -18.56 -18.42 -2.29
C LYS A 849 -19.37 -18.08 -3.54
N MET A 850 -18.79 -17.32 -4.45
CA MET A 850 -19.46 -16.88 -5.67
C MET A 850 -18.75 -17.45 -6.90
N GLU A 851 -19.54 -17.89 -7.87
CA GLU A 851 -19.00 -18.29 -9.18
C GLU A 851 -18.39 -17.09 -9.89
N LEU A 852 -17.35 -17.33 -10.71
CA LEU A 852 -16.68 -16.25 -11.46
C LEU A 852 -17.62 -15.56 -12.46
N SER A 853 -18.65 -16.24 -12.94
CA SER A 853 -19.68 -15.71 -13.84
C SER A 853 -20.69 -14.79 -13.13
N ALA A 854 -20.71 -14.78 -11.78
CA ALA A 854 -21.66 -13.97 -11.02
C ALA A 854 -21.37 -12.46 -11.20
N SER A 855 -22.44 -11.70 -11.43
CA SER A 855 -22.37 -10.24 -11.54
C SER A 855 -22.10 -9.61 -10.19
N MET A 856 -20.90 -9.10 -9.96
CA MET A 856 -20.52 -8.43 -8.72
C MET A 856 -21.39 -7.20 -8.39
N PRO A 857 -21.84 -6.36 -9.34
CA PRO A 857 -22.77 -5.30 -9.04
C PRO A 857 -24.10 -5.82 -8.45
N LYS A 858 -24.64 -6.94 -8.98
CA LYS A 858 -25.86 -7.58 -8.43
C LYS A 858 -25.60 -8.14 -7.02
N VAL A 859 -24.45 -8.79 -6.81
CA VAL A 859 -24.07 -9.28 -5.47
C VAL A 859 -23.99 -8.13 -4.48
N LYS A 860 -23.38 -7.02 -4.85
CA LYS A 860 -23.29 -5.80 -4.03
C LYS A 860 -24.68 -5.25 -3.69
N GLU A 861 -25.56 -5.18 -4.67
CA GLU A 861 -26.92 -4.71 -4.48
C GLU A 861 -27.70 -5.59 -3.49
N ILE A 862 -27.61 -6.90 -3.64
CA ILE A 862 -28.25 -7.86 -2.73
C ILE A 862 -27.68 -7.73 -1.30
N LEU A 863 -26.36 -7.68 -1.16
CA LEU A 863 -25.71 -7.49 0.15
C LEU A 863 -26.18 -6.19 0.82
N LYS A 864 -26.35 -5.12 0.04
CA LYS A 864 -26.87 -3.85 0.51
C LYS A 864 -28.33 -3.97 0.94
N GLN A 865 -29.19 -4.62 0.15
CA GLN A 865 -30.60 -4.85 0.49
C GLN A 865 -30.75 -5.67 1.77
N VAL A 866 -29.99 -6.77 1.92
CA VAL A 866 -29.98 -7.57 3.14
C VAL A 866 -29.52 -6.74 4.34
N TYR A 867 -28.50 -5.90 4.18
CA TYR A 867 -28.05 -5.00 5.23
C TYR A 867 -29.12 -3.97 5.61
N GLU A 868 -29.78 -3.34 4.64
CA GLU A 868 -30.87 -2.39 4.86
C GLU A 868 -32.06 -3.04 5.55
N ASN A 869 -32.44 -4.26 5.19
CA ASN A 869 -33.47 -5.03 5.85
C ASN A 869 -33.14 -5.33 7.34
N MET A 870 -31.86 -5.57 7.64
CA MET A 870 -31.43 -5.75 9.03
C MET A 870 -31.47 -4.46 9.85
N LEU A 871 -31.29 -3.28 9.22
CA LEU A 871 -31.34 -1.97 9.90
C LEU A 871 -32.74 -1.59 10.42
N VAL A 872 -33.78 -2.31 10.04
CA VAL A 872 -35.13 -2.17 10.63
C VAL A 872 -35.09 -2.55 12.11
N ASP A 873 -34.22 -3.47 12.52
CA ASP A 873 -33.96 -3.77 13.92
C ASP A 873 -32.91 -2.80 14.45
N ASP A 874 -33.31 -1.91 15.37
CA ASP A 874 -32.40 -0.90 15.95
C ASP A 874 -31.16 -1.51 16.63
N ARG A 875 -31.26 -2.72 17.14
CA ARG A 875 -30.14 -3.45 17.73
C ARG A 875 -29.04 -3.72 16.70
N PHE A 876 -29.42 -3.93 15.43
CA PHE A 876 -28.45 -4.17 14.34
C PHE A 876 -27.61 -2.92 14.03
N LYS A 877 -28.10 -1.72 14.30
CA LYS A 877 -27.34 -0.47 14.12
C LYS A 877 -26.09 -0.38 14.99
N THR A 878 -26.06 -1.15 16.09
CA THR A 878 -24.90 -1.22 17.00
C THR A 878 -23.82 -2.19 16.51
N LEU A 879 -24.12 -3.00 15.50
CA LEU A 879 -23.24 -4.00 14.92
C LEU A 879 -22.29 -3.37 13.91
N LEU A 880 -21.02 -3.68 14.03
CA LEU A 880 -20.03 -3.32 13.01
C LEU A 880 -19.94 -4.45 11.98
N LEU A 881 -20.36 -4.15 10.74
CA LEU A 881 -20.27 -5.08 9.63
C LEU A 881 -19.29 -4.58 8.59
N TYR A 882 -18.46 -5.46 8.07
CA TYR A 882 -17.58 -5.17 6.93
C TYR A 882 -17.30 -6.39 6.08
N TYR A 883 -16.94 -6.13 4.83
CA TYR A 883 -16.64 -7.14 3.83
C TYR A 883 -15.11 -7.22 3.58
N ASP A 884 -14.64 -8.43 3.28
CA ASP A 884 -13.29 -8.69 2.81
C ASP A 884 -13.38 -9.55 1.54
N VAL A 885 -13.20 -8.90 0.40
CA VAL A 885 -13.26 -9.54 -0.92
C VAL A 885 -11.88 -10.07 -1.27
N ASP A 886 -11.81 -11.27 -1.84
CA ASP A 886 -10.57 -12.00 -2.13
C ASP A 886 -9.64 -12.04 -0.90
N PRO A 887 -10.09 -12.62 0.22
CA PRO A 887 -9.30 -12.71 1.46
C PRO A 887 -8.04 -13.56 1.22
N MET A 888 -6.97 -13.16 1.91
CA MET A 888 -5.66 -13.83 1.82
C MET A 888 -5.28 -14.46 3.16
#